data_39bebaa49588417ad404a4432924d75d
#
_entry.id   39bebaa49588417ad404a4432924d75d
#
_cell.length_a   1.000
_cell.length_b   1.000
_cell.length_c   1.000
_cell.angle_alpha   90.00
_cell.angle_beta   90.00
_cell.angle_gamma   90.00
#
_symmetry.space_group_name_H-M   'P 1'
#
loop_
_entity.id
_entity.type
_entity.pdbx_description
1 polymer ?
#
loop_
_entity_poly.entity_id
_entity_poly.type
_entity_poly.pdbx_seq_one_letter_code
_entity_poly.pdbx_strand_id
1 'polypeptide(L)'
;MAKNLVIVESPTKVKTIKKFLGKNYEVMASQGHVRDLPKSSLGIDVDHDFEPKYITIRGKGQLLASLRKEARKADKIYLATDPDREGEAISWHLLAALNVDPDKPVQRITFNEITKNAVKEAIKHPREIDMNLVDAQQARRVLDRMVGYRISPLLWAKVKRGLSAGRVQSAALRIICDREEEIEAFIPREYYTLDLFLKVKGLTRPLEAHYYGDSKGKREIKSKDQLQEITSSLKGADFVIESVTRSKREKKSPLPFTTSTLQQEASKSLNFAIQKTMRIAQQLYEGVDIKGSGTVGLITYLRTDSTRVADEAQAAAASFIQSSYGQEYCKRYQAGKKSESVQDAHEAIRPADLTRMPSQIKDSLSRDQFRLYQLIWKRFMASQMANAVYETTSVKIAAKDTVFSASASRPVFDGYTLIYLSEDDKDQVDKQNLSKIDQDSRLEFQSFEEKQHFTQPPAHFTEASLVHTLEELGIGRPSTYSPIVSTLLKRRYITKEGRSIYVTELGQVVNDIMKESFPSIVDQNFTANMEGLLDGVEEGKVAWKSLVRNFYPDLDASVKKAEKELEKVEIKEEVTDVICENCGRHMVVKYGPHGKFLACPGFPECKNTRPYLEKIGVSCPLCGRDVVLKRTRKGRVYYGCENNPDCEFMSWNRPVKEACPRCGKYMVIKGNKIVCSDPACGFSKPKGEEGS
;
A
#
# COMPACT_ATOMS: atom_id res chain seq x y z
N MET A 1 -17.53 -37.49 -24.99
CA MET A 1 -17.77 -36.07 -24.66
C MET A 1 -17.55 -35.89 -23.18
N ALA A 2 -17.12 -34.70 -22.71
CA ALA A 2 -16.98 -34.42 -21.28
C ALA A 2 -18.35 -34.43 -20.62
N LYS A 3 -18.49 -35.15 -19.51
CA LYS A 3 -19.78 -35.30 -18.77
C LYS A 3 -20.04 -34.12 -17.83
N ASN A 4 -19.01 -33.39 -17.45
CA ASN A 4 -19.10 -32.29 -16.47
C ASN A 4 -18.56 -31.00 -17.07
N LEU A 5 -19.26 -29.89 -16.77
CA LEU A 5 -18.79 -28.54 -17.10
C LEU A 5 -18.31 -27.82 -15.84
N VAL A 6 -17.10 -27.27 -15.85
CA VAL A 6 -16.57 -26.44 -14.79
C VAL A 6 -16.43 -25.01 -15.32
N ILE A 7 -17.05 -24.03 -14.66
CA ILE A 7 -16.98 -22.62 -15.05
C ILE A 7 -16.15 -21.86 -14.03
N VAL A 8 -15.05 -21.25 -14.48
CA VAL A 8 -14.13 -20.43 -13.69
C VAL A 8 -14.19 -18.97 -14.14
N GLU A 9 -13.52 -18.05 -13.44
CA GLU A 9 -13.55 -16.62 -13.78
C GLU A 9 -12.61 -16.25 -14.93
N SER A 10 -11.43 -16.85 -14.99
CA SER A 10 -10.37 -16.39 -15.88
C SER A 10 -9.85 -17.48 -16.84
N PRO A 11 -9.38 -17.11 -18.04
CA PRO A 11 -8.75 -18.04 -18.96
C PRO A 11 -7.49 -18.73 -18.41
N THR A 12 -6.78 -18.08 -17.49
CA THR A 12 -5.59 -18.66 -16.84
C THR A 12 -5.99 -19.84 -15.97
N LYS A 13 -7.05 -19.68 -15.14
CA LYS A 13 -7.60 -20.78 -14.33
C LYS A 13 -8.05 -21.97 -15.18
N VAL A 14 -8.61 -21.72 -16.39
CA VAL A 14 -8.98 -22.82 -17.32
C VAL A 14 -7.80 -23.71 -17.59
N LYS A 15 -6.64 -23.14 -17.96
CA LYS A 15 -5.42 -23.90 -18.28
C LYS A 15 -4.94 -24.73 -17.09
N THR A 16 -4.95 -24.13 -15.92
CA THR A 16 -4.47 -24.78 -14.69
C THR A 16 -5.39 -25.90 -14.25
N ILE A 17 -6.71 -25.66 -14.19
CA ILE A 17 -7.70 -26.61 -13.64
C ILE A 17 -7.97 -27.76 -14.62
N LYS A 18 -8.06 -27.47 -15.92
CA LYS A 18 -8.26 -28.52 -16.96
C LYS A 18 -7.21 -29.61 -16.87
N LYS A 19 -5.95 -29.25 -16.56
CA LYS A 19 -4.86 -30.20 -16.39
C LYS A 19 -5.08 -31.16 -15.19
N PHE A 20 -5.76 -30.70 -14.14
CA PHE A 20 -5.97 -31.48 -12.93
C PHE A 20 -7.17 -32.43 -13.01
N LEU A 21 -8.17 -32.09 -13.83
CA LEU A 21 -9.46 -32.78 -13.85
C LEU A 21 -9.57 -33.91 -14.91
N GLY A 22 -8.79 -33.83 -15.97
CA GLY A 22 -8.78 -34.86 -17.02
C GLY A 22 -9.96 -34.75 -18.01
N LYS A 23 -10.15 -35.81 -18.84
CA LYS A 23 -10.99 -35.79 -20.04
C LYS A 23 -12.51 -35.73 -19.77
N ASN A 24 -12.95 -36.07 -18.57
CA ASN A 24 -14.38 -36.07 -18.21
C ASN A 24 -14.92 -34.68 -17.88
N TYR A 25 -14.07 -33.67 -17.85
CA TYR A 25 -14.41 -32.30 -17.49
C TYR A 25 -14.07 -31.36 -18.64
N GLU A 26 -15.05 -30.55 -19.06
CA GLU A 26 -14.80 -29.36 -19.85
C GLU A 26 -14.69 -28.16 -18.92
N VAL A 27 -13.66 -27.33 -19.10
CA VAL A 27 -13.43 -26.16 -18.25
C VAL A 27 -13.50 -24.91 -19.12
N MET A 28 -14.37 -23.96 -18.73
CA MET A 28 -14.57 -22.71 -19.46
C MET A 28 -14.47 -21.51 -18.52
N ALA A 29 -14.20 -20.33 -19.09
CA ALA A 29 -14.11 -19.09 -18.31
C ALA A 29 -15.32 -18.19 -18.58
N SER A 30 -15.86 -17.56 -17.51
CA SER A 30 -16.86 -16.48 -17.60
C SER A 30 -16.23 -15.13 -17.95
N GLN A 31 -14.93 -15.00 -17.77
CA GLN A 31 -14.18 -13.74 -17.92
C GLN A 31 -14.76 -12.63 -17.02
N GLY A 32 -15.03 -12.93 -15.76
CA GLY A 32 -15.67 -12.06 -14.78
C GLY A 32 -17.20 -12.07 -14.84
N HIS A 33 -17.83 -10.99 -14.38
CA HIS A 33 -19.28 -10.85 -14.40
C HIS A 33 -19.88 -10.94 -15.80
N VAL A 34 -21.03 -11.58 -15.91
CA VAL A 34 -21.81 -11.71 -17.15
C VAL A 34 -23.07 -10.84 -17.15
N ARG A 35 -23.57 -10.44 -15.96
CA ARG A 35 -24.69 -9.52 -15.73
C ARG A 35 -24.28 -8.40 -14.80
N ASP A 36 -24.85 -7.22 -14.97
CA ASP A 36 -24.64 -6.05 -14.10
C ASP A 36 -25.86 -5.12 -14.22
N LEU A 37 -25.94 -4.11 -13.35
CA LEU A 37 -26.90 -3.03 -13.45
C LEU A 37 -26.69 -2.21 -14.74
N PRO A 38 -27.76 -1.67 -15.38
CA PRO A 38 -27.64 -0.85 -16.58
C PRO A 38 -26.75 0.38 -16.33
N LYS A 39 -25.94 0.75 -17.34
CA LYS A 39 -25.05 1.92 -17.22
C LYS A 39 -25.79 3.25 -17.37
N SER A 40 -26.89 3.29 -18.12
CA SER A 40 -27.64 4.50 -18.48
C SER A 40 -28.75 4.88 -17.52
N SER A 41 -29.07 4.04 -16.55
CA SER A 41 -30.12 4.27 -15.55
C SER A 41 -29.65 3.81 -14.17
N LEU A 42 -30.38 4.19 -13.12
CA LEU A 42 -30.11 3.71 -11.75
C LEU A 42 -30.12 2.18 -11.71
N GLY A 43 -31.10 1.58 -12.37
CA GLY A 43 -31.25 0.13 -12.44
C GLY A 43 -31.71 -0.51 -11.14
N ILE A 44 -32.28 0.27 -10.24
CA ILE A 44 -32.82 -0.14 -8.94
C ILE A 44 -34.22 0.44 -8.84
N ASP A 45 -35.21 -0.39 -8.56
CA ASP A 45 -36.59 0.02 -8.37
C ASP A 45 -36.80 0.46 -6.93
N VAL A 46 -36.79 1.78 -6.71
CA VAL A 46 -36.88 2.40 -5.38
C VAL A 46 -38.27 2.22 -4.78
N ASP A 47 -39.28 2.19 -5.61
CA ASP A 47 -40.70 2.09 -5.20
C ASP A 47 -41.13 0.64 -4.90
N HIS A 48 -40.41 -0.35 -5.45
CA HIS A 48 -40.64 -1.77 -5.24
C HIS A 48 -39.47 -2.44 -4.49
N ASP A 49 -39.27 -2.02 -3.28
CA ASP A 49 -38.34 -2.60 -2.30
C ASP A 49 -36.89 -2.75 -2.82
N PHE A 50 -36.41 -1.73 -3.56
CA PHE A 50 -35.04 -1.63 -4.08
C PHE A 50 -34.60 -2.80 -4.97
N GLU A 51 -35.54 -3.42 -5.69
CA GLU A 51 -35.22 -4.57 -6.53
C GLU A 51 -34.26 -4.18 -7.67
N PRO A 52 -33.07 -4.86 -7.77
CA PRO A 52 -32.10 -4.54 -8.80
C PRO A 52 -32.42 -5.18 -10.14
N LYS A 53 -32.40 -4.39 -11.18
CA LYS A 53 -32.63 -4.84 -12.56
C LYS A 53 -31.32 -5.22 -13.24
N TYR A 54 -30.93 -6.48 -13.17
CA TYR A 54 -29.73 -6.96 -13.83
C TYR A 54 -29.93 -7.23 -15.31
N ILE A 55 -29.01 -6.77 -16.14
CA ILE A 55 -28.94 -7.00 -17.59
C ILE A 55 -27.62 -7.68 -17.99
N THR A 56 -27.62 -8.36 -19.12
CA THR A 56 -26.39 -8.92 -19.70
C THR A 56 -25.43 -7.80 -20.06
N ILE A 57 -24.19 -7.93 -19.64
CA ILE A 57 -23.13 -6.96 -19.95
C ILE A 57 -22.89 -6.96 -21.47
N ARG A 58 -22.85 -5.75 -22.07
CA ARG A 58 -22.58 -5.56 -23.51
C ARG A 58 -21.25 -6.24 -23.89
N GLY A 59 -21.27 -7.05 -24.94
CA GLY A 59 -20.13 -7.83 -25.42
C GLY A 59 -20.02 -9.26 -24.83
N LYS A 60 -20.84 -9.63 -23.83
CA LYS A 60 -20.84 -10.99 -23.26
C LYS A 60 -21.79 -11.98 -23.97
N GLY A 61 -22.57 -11.55 -24.97
CA GLY A 61 -23.55 -12.38 -25.62
C GLY A 61 -22.99 -13.65 -26.26
N GLN A 62 -21.90 -13.55 -27.03
CA GLN A 62 -21.23 -14.71 -27.66
C GLN A 62 -20.67 -15.69 -26.64
N LEU A 63 -20.03 -15.16 -25.57
CA LEU A 63 -19.52 -15.97 -24.48
C LEU A 63 -20.65 -16.76 -23.79
N LEU A 64 -21.76 -16.09 -23.47
CA LEU A 64 -22.91 -16.73 -22.87
C LEU A 64 -23.56 -17.78 -23.80
N ALA A 65 -23.60 -17.51 -25.10
CA ALA A 65 -24.08 -18.51 -26.07
C ALA A 65 -23.20 -19.77 -26.06
N SER A 66 -21.88 -19.61 -26.01
CA SER A 66 -20.93 -20.72 -25.90
C SER A 66 -21.11 -21.49 -24.58
N LEU A 67 -21.19 -20.79 -23.45
CA LEU A 67 -21.40 -21.38 -22.14
C LEU A 67 -22.72 -22.17 -22.08
N ARG A 68 -23.84 -21.61 -22.60
CA ARG A 68 -25.13 -22.28 -22.68
C ARG A 68 -25.08 -23.54 -23.53
N LYS A 69 -24.35 -23.51 -24.66
CA LYS A 69 -24.20 -24.67 -25.55
C LYS A 69 -23.52 -25.83 -24.81
N GLU A 70 -22.44 -25.57 -24.08
CA GLU A 70 -21.77 -26.63 -23.33
C GLU A 70 -22.53 -27.02 -22.05
N ALA A 71 -23.20 -26.07 -21.38
CA ALA A 71 -24.04 -26.35 -20.22
C ALA A 71 -25.22 -27.31 -20.56
N ARG A 72 -25.80 -27.20 -21.76
CA ARG A 72 -26.83 -28.14 -22.22
C ARG A 72 -26.35 -29.57 -22.42
N LYS A 73 -25.07 -29.73 -22.87
CA LYS A 73 -24.46 -31.05 -23.13
C LYS A 73 -23.96 -31.73 -21.86
N ALA A 74 -23.62 -30.94 -20.80
CA ALA A 74 -23.09 -31.46 -19.59
C ALA A 74 -24.16 -32.12 -18.73
N ASP A 75 -23.82 -33.22 -18.06
CA ASP A 75 -24.71 -33.90 -17.10
C ASP A 75 -24.76 -33.10 -15.79
N LYS A 76 -23.63 -32.44 -15.41
CA LYS A 76 -23.45 -31.66 -14.19
C LYS A 76 -22.61 -30.42 -14.44
N ILE A 77 -22.95 -29.33 -13.75
CA ILE A 77 -22.22 -28.05 -13.84
C ILE A 77 -21.65 -27.69 -12.49
N TYR A 78 -20.36 -27.34 -12.48
CA TYR A 78 -19.66 -26.81 -11.32
C TYR A 78 -19.30 -25.34 -11.54
N LEU A 79 -19.71 -24.47 -10.62
CA LEU A 79 -19.36 -23.05 -10.59
C LEU A 79 -18.13 -22.89 -9.67
N ALA A 80 -16.97 -22.65 -10.27
CA ALA A 80 -15.66 -22.68 -9.62
C ALA A 80 -14.99 -21.29 -9.60
N THR A 81 -15.76 -20.26 -9.29
CA THR A 81 -15.28 -18.88 -9.11
C THR A 81 -14.55 -18.71 -7.77
N ASP A 82 -13.90 -17.57 -7.54
CA ASP A 82 -13.13 -17.30 -6.33
C ASP A 82 -13.97 -17.48 -5.04
N PRO A 83 -13.31 -17.76 -3.90
CA PRO A 83 -14.02 -18.06 -2.64
C PRO A 83 -14.46 -16.80 -1.88
N ASP A 84 -14.68 -15.66 -2.56
CA ASP A 84 -15.18 -14.42 -1.97
C ASP A 84 -16.61 -14.11 -2.43
N ARG A 85 -17.24 -13.07 -1.83
CA ARG A 85 -18.59 -12.61 -2.18
C ARG A 85 -18.73 -12.18 -3.64
N GLU A 86 -17.64 -11.70 -4.27
CA GLU A 86 -17.64 -11.35 -5.69
C GLU A 86 -17.74 -12.61 -6.57
N GLY A 87 -16.95 -13.66 -6.24
CA GLY A 87 -17.03 -14.95 -6.92
C GLY A 87 -18.39 -15.64 -6.71
N GLU A 88 -18.98 -15.51 -5.53
CA GLU A 88 -20.32 -16.06 -5.25
C GLU A 88 -21.40 -15.36 -6.12
N ALA A 89 -21.34 -14.02 -6.20
CA ALA A 89 -22.24 -13.26 -7.06
C ALA A 89 -22.05 -13.58 -8.55
N ILE A 90 -20.80 -13.78 -9.02
CA ILE A 90 -20.53 -14.24 -10.39
C ILE A 90 -21.21 -15.59 -10.63
N SER A 91 -21.09 -16.54 -9.70
CA SER A 91 -21.73 -17.86 -9.78
C SER A 91 -23.26 -17.75 -9.86
N TRP A 92 -23.86 -16.92 -9.01
CA TRP A 92 -25.30 -16.66 -9.02
C TRP A 92 -25.77 -16.01 -10.34
N HIS A 93 -25.04 -15.03 -10.84
CA HIS A 93 -25.33 -14.41 -12.14
C HIS A 93 -25.16 -15.38 -13.30
N LEU A 94 -24.21 -16.31 -13.23
CA LEU A 94 -24.02 -17.37 -14.22
C LEU A 94 -25.21 -18.33 -14.21
N LEU A 95 -25.64 -18.81 -13.04
CA LEU A 95 -26.79 -19.69 -12.90
C LEU A 95 -28.01 -19.07 -13.58
N ALA A 96 -28.32 -17.82 -13.26
CA ALA A 96 -29.45 -17.11 -13.87
C ALA A 96 -29.28 -16.89 -15.40
N ALA A 97 -28.03 -16.66 -15.87
CA ALA A 97 -27.74 -16.38 -17.27
C ALA A 97 -27.66 -17.64 -18.15
N LEU A 98 -27.33 -18.79 -17.60
CA LEU A 98 -27.17 -20.05 -18.34
C LEU A 98 -28.48 -20.59 -18.84
N ASN A 99 -29.58 -20.30 -18.13
CA ASN A 99 -30.94 -20.77 -18.49
C ASN A 99 -30.94 -22.28 -18.75
N VAL A 100 -30.44 -23.03 -17.77
CA VAL A 100 -30.44 -24.51 -17.79
C VAL A 100 -31.72 -25.07 -17.21
N ASP A 101 -32.01 -26.35 -17.50
CA ASP A 101 -33.10 -27.09 -16.92
C ASP A 101 -33.05 -27.00 -15.38
N PRO A 102 -34.16 -26.70 -14.69
CA PRO A 102 -34.20 -26.65 -13.23
C PRO A 102 -33.73 -27.95 -12.54
N ASP A 103 -33.94 -29.09 -13.16
CA ASP A 103 -33.52 -30.38 -12.62
C ASP A 103 -32.05 -30.71 -12.86
N LYS A 104 -31.33 -29.89 -13.64
CA LYS A 104 -29.92 -30.11 -13.90
C LYS A 104 -29.09 -29.76 -12.67
N PRO A 105 -28.20 -30.65 -12.18
CA PRO A 105 -27.37 -30.38 -11.04
C PRO A 105 -26.35 -29.26 -11.35
N VAL A 106 -26.51 -28.12 -10.69
CA VAL A 106 -25.54 -26.98 -10.70
C VAL A 106 -25.05 -26.79 -9.29
N GLN A 107 -23.75 -26.93 -9.10
CA GLN A 107 -23.14 -26.89 -7.75
C GLN A 107 -21.97 -25.93 -7.71
N ARG A 108 -21.77 -25.32 -6.55
CA ARG A 108 -20.66 -24.44 -6.22
C ARG A 108 -19.49 -25.24 -5.69
N ILE A 109 -18.27 -24.97 -6.15
CA ILE A 109 -17.04 -25.45 -5.56
C ILE A 109 -16.10 -24.29 -5.28
N THR A 110 -15.42 -24.31 -4.14
CA THR A 110 -14.48 -23.29 -3.71
C THR A 110 -13.17 -23.94 -3.26
N PHE A 111 -12.07 -23.26 -3.49
CA PHE A 111 -10.74 -23.68 -3.03
C PHE A 111 -9.88 -22.42 -2.79
N ASN A 112 -9.08 -22.46 -1.72
CA ASN A 112 -8.20 -21.35 -1.35
C ASN A 112 -6.87 -21.37 -2.11
N GLU A 113 -6.54 -22.46 -2.79
CA GLU A 113 -5.34 -22.62 -3.62
C GLU A 113 -5.64 -23.44 -4.87
N ILE A 114 -4.97 -23.13 -5.97
CA ILE A 114 -5.17 -23.86 -7.23
C ILE A 114 -4.12 -24.95 -7.36
N THR A 115 -4.26 -25.98 -6.51
CA THR A 115 -3.48 -27.21 -6.54
C THR A 115 -4.34 -28.39 -7.00
N LYS A 116 -3.67 -29.48 -7.46
CA LYS A 116 -4.38 -30.68 -7.89
C LYS A 116 -5.25 -31.29 -6.79
N ASN A 117 -4.73 -31.29 -5.56
CA ASN A 117 -5.43 -31.87 -4.41
C ASN A 117 -6.63 -30.99 -4.01
N ALA A 118 -6.44 -29.69 -3.82
CA ALA A 118 -7.50 -28.76 -3.43
C ALA A 118 -8.67 -28.78 -4.45
N VAL A 119 -8.37 -28.76 -5.74
CA VAL A 119 -9.40 -28.81 -6.82
C VAL A 119 -10.15 -30.14 -6.80
N LYS A 120 -9.47 -31.26 -6.60
CA LYS A 120 -10.11 -32.59 -6.53
C LYS A 120 -10.97 -32.75 -5.28
N GLU A 121 -10.51 -32.26 -4.14
CA GLU A 121 -11.31 -32.29 -2.89
C GLU A 121 -12.54 -31.39 -3.00
N ALA A 122 -12.42 -30.20 -3.57
CA ALA A 122 -13.56 -29.32 -3.79
C ALA A 122 -14.66 -29.96 -4.68
N ILE A 123 -14.27 -30.76 -5.67
CA ILE A 123 -15.25 -31.49 -6.51
C ILE A 123 -15.96 -32.62 -5.74
N LYS A 124 -15.31 -33.21 -4.73
CA LYS A 124 -15.93 -34.24 -3.90
C LYS A 124 -16.93 -33.66 -2.90
N HIS A 125 -16.70 -32.38 -2.49
CA HIS A 125 -17.48 -31.67 -1.49
C HIS A 125 -18.11 -30.39 -2.04
N PRO A 126 -18.95 -30.49 -3.09
CA PRO A 126 -19.62 -29.33 -3.64
C PRO A 126 -20.75 -28.86 -2.70
N ARG A 127 -21.10 -27.59 -2.81
CA ARG A 127 -22.18 -26.98 -2.04
C ARG A 127 -23.16 -26.21 -2.94
N GLU A 128 -24.21 -25.71 -2.39
CA GLU A 128 -25.06 -24.72 -3.04
C GLU A 128 -24.42 -23.33 -3.03
N ILE A 129 -25.00 -22.43 -3.83
CA ILE A 129 -24.62 -21.00 -3.79
C ILE A 129 -25.05 -20.44 -2.44
N ASP A 130 -24.13 -19.77 -1.76
CA ASP A 130 -24.40 -19.08 -0.51
C ASP A 130 -25.08 -17.72 -0.79
N MET A 131 -26.38 -17.66 -0.49
CA MET A 131 -27.18 -16.47 -0.74
C MET A 131 -26.81 -15.31 0.17
N ASN A 132 -26.24 -15.53 1.35
CA ASN A 132 -25.78 -14.44 2.22
C ASN A 132 -24.60 -13.71 1.60
N LEU A 133 -23.64 -14.44 1.01
CA LEU A 133 -22.53 -13.86 0.25
C LEU A 133 -23.02 -13.09 -0.99
N VAL A 134 -24.03 -13.65 -1.71
CA VAL A 134 -24.66 -12.97 -2.85
C VAL A 134 -25.31 -11.68 -2.40
N ASP A 135 -26.09 -11.72 -1.33
CA ASP A 135 -26.82 -10.58 -0.78
C ASP A 135 -25.86 -9.49 -0.27
N ALA A 136 -24.75 -9.86 0.34
CA ALA A 136 -23.70 -8.91 0.75
C ALA A 136 -23.07 -8.19 -0.45
N GLN A 137 -22.83 -8.90 -1.55
CA GLN A 137 -22.35 -8.30 -2.80
C GLN A 137 -23.42 -7.42 -3.45
N GLN A 138 -24.69 -7.87 -3.50
CA GLN A 138 -25.80 -7.08 -4.01
C GLN A 138 -25.98 -5.79 -3.21
N ALA A 139 -25.99 -5.87 -1.86
CA ALA A 139 -26.08 -4.71 -0.98
C ALA A 139 -25.00 -3.68 -1.32
N ARG A 140 -23.74 -4.11 -1.35
CA ARG A 140 -22.63 -3.25 -1.73
C ARG A 140 -22.83 -2.63 -3.11
N ARG A 141 -23.20 -3.45 -4.10
CA ARG A 141 -23.39 -2.99 -5.49
C ARG A 141 -24.51 -1.95 -5.59
N VAL A 142 -25.61 -2.17 -4.88
CA VAL A 142 -26.78 -1.27 -4.84
C VAL A 142 -26.42 0.05 -4.16
N LEU A 143 -25.80 0.00 -2.98
CA LEU A 143 -25.35 1.20 -2.24
C LEU A 143 -24.37 2.05 -3.04
N ASP A 144 -23.34 1.43 -3.59
CA ASP A 144 -22.33 2.14 -4.39
C ASP A 144 -22.94 2.71 -5.69
N ARG A 145 -23.93 2.01 -6.27
CA ARG A 145 -24.70 2.52 -7.42
C ARG A 145 -25.54 3.74 -7.05
N MET A 146 -26.25 3.71 -5.92
CA MET A 146 -27.07 4.82 -5.46
C MET A 146 -26.22 6.07 -5.23
N VAL A 147 -25.14 5.94 -4.46
CA VAL A 147 -24.22 7.07 -4.19
C VAL A 147 -23.62 7.61 -5.49
N GLY A 148 -23.03 6.73 -6.29
CA GLY A 148 -22.36 7.14 -7.53
C GLY A 148 -23.29 7.75 -8.55
N TYR A 149 -24.49 7.20 -8.74
CA TYR A 149 -25.46 7.65 -9.73
C TYR A 149 -26.19 8.94 -9.31
N ARG A 150 -26.39 9.16 -8.02
CA ARG A 150 -27.04 10.37 -7.50
C ARG A 150 -26.08 11.55 -7.36
N ILE A 151 -24.86 11.33 -6.85
CA ILE A 151 -23.91 12.43 -6.56
C ILE A 151 -23.07 12.79 -7.79
N SER A 152 -22.63 11.82 -8.60
CA SER A 152 -21.72 12.14 -9.73
C SER A 152 -22.34 13.12 -10.77
N PRO A 153 -23.62 13.03 -11.15
CA PRO A 153 -24.25 14.02 -12.04
C PRO A 153 -24.25 15.43 -11.44
N LEU A 154 -24.44 15.55 -10.13
CA LEU A 154 -24.38 16.84 -9.44
C LEU A 154 -22.98 17.45 -9.55
N LEU A 155 -21.92 16.66 -9.32
CA LEU A 155 -20.54 17.11 -9.53
C LEU A 155 -20.28 17.51 -11.00
N TRP A 156 -20.93 16.83 -11.98
CA TRP A 156 -20.77 17.22 -13.38
C TRP A 156 -21.44 18.56 -13.71
N ALA A 157 -22.60 18.82 -13.12
CA ALA A 157 -23.31 20.07 -13.32
C ALA A 157 -22.64 21.26 -12.63
N LYS A 158 -22.10 21.04 -11.44
CA LYS A 158 -21.59 22.11 -10.58
C LYS A 158 -20.08 22.34 -10.67
N VAL A 159 -19.28 21.33 -11.10
CA VAL A 159 -17.82 21.42 -11.21
C VAL A 159 -17.36 21.08 -12.63
N LYS A 160 -17.34 19.78 -12.98
CA LYS A 160 -16.82 19.32 -14.27
C LYS A 160 -17.30 17.91 -14.63
N ARG A 161 -17.59 17.66 -15.92
CA ARG A 161 -17.91 16.33 -16.43
C ARG A 161 -16.80 15.32 -16.18
N GLY A 162 -17.20 14.08 -15.87
CA GLY A 162 -16.30 12.94 -15.67
C GLY A 162 -15.80 12.75 -14.24
N LEU A 163 -16.23 13.59 -13.29
CA LEU A 163 -16.02 13.38 -11.87
C LEU A 163 -16.87 12.22 -11.35
N SER A 164 -16.49 11.63 -10.25
CA SER A 164 -17.29 10.60 -9.57
C SER A 164 -17.15 10.74 -8.06
N ALA A 165 -18.25 10.52 -7.37
CA ALA A 165 -18.26 10.28 -5.94
C ALA A 165 -18.62 8.82 -5.67
N GLY A 166 -18.09 8.28 -4.60
CA GLY A 166 -18.40 6.95 -4.11
C GLY A 166 -18.11 6.93 -2.62
N ARG A 167 -18.88 6.20 -1.84
CA ARG A 167 -18.82 6.17 -0.39
C ARG A 167 -17.39 6.01 0.14
N VAL A 168 -16.76 4.89 -0.14
CA VAL A 168 -15.39 4.59 0.34
C VAL A 168 -14.33 5.48 -0.33
N GLN A 169 -14.54 5.81 -1.61
CA GLN A 169 -13.65 6.70 -2.36
C GLN A 169 -13.59 8.11 -1.72
N SER A 170 -14.76 8.67 -1.37
CA SER A 170 -14.84 10.02 -0.79
C SER A 170 -14.31 10.07 0.64
N ALA A 171 -14.57 9.02 1.44
CA ALA A 171 -13.97 8.90 2.77
C ALA A 171 -12.43 8.81 2.70
N ALA A 172 -11.89 8.04 1.76
CA ALA A 172 -10.44 7.95 1.56
C ALA A 172 -9.84 9.29 1.08
N LEU A 173 -10.53 10.03 0.20
CA LEU A 173 -10.09 11.37 -0.21
C LEU A 173 -10.06 12.33 0.97
N ARG A 174 -11.09 12.34 1.82
CA ARG A 174 -11.14 13.15 3.03
C ARG A 174 -9.96 12.88 3.96
N ILE A 175 -9.64 11.61 4.23
CA ILE A 175 -8.48 11.23 5.06
C ILE A 175 -7.18 11.84 4.53
N ILE A 176 -7.00 11.85 3.20
CA ILE A 176 -5.81 12.43 2.58
C ILE A 176 -5.84 13.96 2.72
N CYS A 177 -6.98 14.62 2.47
CA CYS A 177 -7.13 16.07 2.62
C CYS A 177 -6.89 16.52 4.06
N ASP A 178 -7.48 15.82 5.05
CA ASP A 178 -7.31 16.12 6.47
C ASP A 178 -5.81 16.03 6.87
N ARG A 179 -5.04 15.09 6.29
CA ARG A 179 -3.58 14.98 6.49
C ARG A 179 -2.83 16.15 5.85
N GLU A 180 -3.20 16.61 4.67
CA GLU A 180 -2.57 17.78 4.04
C GLU A 180 -2.85 19.05 4.86
N GLU A 181 -4.09 19.21 5.38
CA GLU A 181 -4.45 20.29 6.30
C GLU A 181 -3.60 20.26 7.59
N GLU A 182 -3.35 19.05 8.17
CA GLU A 182 -2.45 18.88 9.32
C GLU A 182 -1.01 19.31 9.01
N ILE A 183 -0.51 18.97 7.82
CA ILE A 183 0.84 19.32 7.37
C ILE A 183 0.96 20.83 7.17
N GLU A 184 -0.01 21.46 6.52
CA GLU A 184 -0.03 22.91 6.26
C GLU A 184 -0.17 23.73 7.55
N ALA A 185 -0.98 23.26 8.50
CA ALA A 185 -1.19 23.93 9.79
C ALA A 185 -0.05 23.68 10.78
N PHE A 186 0.92 22.82 10.46
CA PHE A 186 1.98 22.44 11.39
C PHE A 186 2.97 23.56 11.62
N ILE A 187 3.19 23.89 12.91
CA ILE A 187 4.19 24.86 13.35
C ILE A 187 5.37 24.11 13.96
N PRO A 188 6.55 24.17 13.33
CA PRO A 188 7.76 23.55 13.87
C PRO A 188 8.12 24.13 15.25
N ARG A 189 8.43 23.25 16.20
CA ARG A 189 8.95 23.64 17.51
C ARG A 189 10.41 23.27 17.61
N GLU A 190 11.20 24.21 18.08
CA GLU A 190 12.63 24.03 18.31
C GLU A 190 12.87 23.18 19.56
N TYR A 191 13.85 22.29 19.48
CA TYR A 191 14.39 21.56 20.62
C TYR A 191 15.86 21.20 20.38
N TYR A 192 16.53 20.82 21.44
CA TYR A 192 17.96 20.52 21.38
C TYR A 192 18.25 19.12 21.88
N THR A 193 19.32 18.49 21.36
CA THR A 193 19.89 17.26 21.91
C THR A 193 21.36 17.51 22.27
N LEU A 194 21.79 16.80 23.30
CA LEU A 194 23.16 16.82 23.76
C LEU A 194 23.68 15.40 23.81
N ASP A 195 24.64 15.10 22.97
CA ASP A 195 25.33 13.82 22.90
C ASP A 195 26.67 13.91 23.58
N LEU A 196 26.97 12.96 24.44
CA LEU A 196 28.19 12.85 25.23
C LEU A 196 29.06 11.72 24.67
N PHE A 197 30.33 12.02 24.38
CA PHE A 197 31.31 11.04 23.93
C PHE A 197 32.32 10.79 25.02
N LEU A 198 32.47 9.52 25.41
CA LEU A 198 33.35 9.07 26.47
C LEU A 198 34.27 7.97 25.95
N LYS A 199 35.55 8.04 26.35
CA LYS A 199 36.45 6.93 26.14
C LYS A 199 36.33 5.93 27.30
N VAL A 200 36.14 4.66 26.94
CA VAL A 200 36.03 3.56 27.88
C VAL A 200 37.07 2.49 27.57
N LYS A 201 37.77 2.01 28.57
CA LYS A 201 38.78 0.97 28.39
C LYS A 201 38.11 -0.31 27.88
N GLY A 202 38.63 -0.84 26.77
CA GLY A 202 38.06 -2.06 26.13
C GLY A 202 37.06 -1.80 25.02
N LEU A 203 36.60 -0.56 24.78
CA LEU A 203 35.87 -0.16 23.59
C LEU A 203 36.80 0.38 22.52
N THR A 204 36.57 0.01 21.27
CA THR A 204 37.33 0.49 20.10
C THR A 204 36.83 1.84 19.59
N ARG A 205 35.64 2.24 19.96
CA ARG A 205 34.99 3.54 19.62
C ARG A 205 34.57 4.21 20.91
N PRO A 206 34.48 5.55 20.94
CA PRO A 206 33.89 6.24 22.07
C PRO A 206 32.50 5.74 22.37
N LEU A 207 32.14 5.68 23.65
CA LEU A 207 30.78 5.48 24.10
C LEU A 207 29.99 6.75 23.82
N GLU A 208 28.97 6.65 23.00
CA GLU A 208 28.03 7.72 22.72
C GLU A 208 26.81 7.56 23.65
N ALA A 209 26.56 8.58 24.46
CA ALA A 209 25.42 8.61 25.37
C ALA A 209 24.63 9.90 25.16
N HIS A 210 23.30 9.77 25.19
CA HIS A 210 22.39 10.86 24.93
C HIS A 210 21.88 11.46 26.24
N TYR A 211 21.71 12.77 26.29
CA TYR A 211 21.07 13.44 27.43
C TYR A 211 19.71 12.81 27.71
N TYR A 212 19.53 12.38 28.95
CA TYR A 212 18.28 11.77 29.40
C TYR A 212 17.41 12.75 30.21
N GLY A 213 18.05 13.55 31.04
CA GLY A 213 17.39 14.47 31.96
C GLY A 213 18.19 14.69 33.22
N ASP A 214 17.51 14.74 34.35
CA ASP A 214 18.13 14.88 35.68
C ASP A 214 17.79 13.69 36.58
N SER A 215 18.22 13.76 37.85
CA SER A 215 17.94 12.74 38.87
C SER A 215 16.45 12.52 39.13
N LYS A 216 15.57 13.45 38.73
CA LYS A 216 14.10 13.38 38.87
C LYS A 216 13.40 12.73 37.68
N GLY A 217 14.11 12.53 36.54
CA GLY A 217 13.57 11.82 35.38
C GLY A 217 13.95 12.42 34.03
N LYS A 218 13.27 11.91 33.00
CA LYS A 218 13.50 12.33 31.61
C LYS A 218 13.06 13.77 31.38
N ARG A 219 13.92 14.56 30.71
CA ARG A 219 13.66 15.96 30.35
C ARG A 219 14.12 16.24 28.93
N GLU A 220 13.45 17.20 28.30
CA GLU A 220 13.76 17.69 26.97
C GLU A 220 14.42 19.08 27.09
N ILE A 221 15.44 19.36 26.27
CA ILE A 221 16.10 20.65 26.19
C ILE A 221 15.35 21.51 25.18
N LYS A 222 14.63 22.55 25.67
CA LYS A 222 13.69 23.33 24.84
C LYS A 222 14.29 24.64 24.32
N SER A 223 15.45 25.06 24.82
CA SER A 223 16.08 26.29 24.40
C SER A 223 17.61 26.17 24.41
N LYS A 224 18.26 27.05 23.65
CA LYS A 224 19.71 27.16 23.61
C LYS A 224 20.29 27.56 24.97
N ASP A 225 19.59 28.40 25.73
CA ASP A 225 20.04 28.81 27.05
C ASP A 225 20.09 27.65 28.03
N GLN A 226 19.05 26.79 28.04
CA GLN A 226 19.07 25.55 28.83
C GLN A 226 20.20 24.61 28.42
N LEU A 227 20.49 24.49 27.12
CA LEU A 227 21.60 23.68 26.62
C LEU A 227 22.93 24.22 27.15
N GLN A 228 23.13 25.54 27.09
CA GLN A 228 24.34 26.19 27.56
C GLN A 228 24.50 26.11 29.11
N GLU A 229 23.41 26.20 29.85
CA GLU A 229 23.40 26.00 31.29
C GLU A 229 23.85 24.59 31.67
N ILE A 230 23.26 23.58 31.00
CA ILE A 230 23.61 22.16 31.19
C ILE A 230 25.09 21.93 30.85
N THR A 231 25.54 22.33 29.65
CA THR A 231 26.93 22.11 29.23
C THR A 231 27.95 22.87 30.08
N SER A 232 27.58 24.07 30.55
CA SER A 232 28.41 24.85 31.47
C SER A 232 28.54 24.21 32.84
N SER A 233 27.43 23.65 33.35
CA SER A 233 27.44 22.93 34.64
C SER A 233 28.29 21.66 34.60
N LEU A 234 28.43 21.05 33.42
CA LEU A 234 29.20 19.80 33.23
C LEU A 234 30.70 20.03 33.01
N LYS A 235 31.17 21.27 32.89
CA LYS A 235 32.62 21.55 32.76
C LYS A 235 33.37 21.06 34.02
N GLY A 236 34.36 20.20 33.81
CA GLY A 236 35.15 19.61 34.88
C GLY A 236 34.40 18.64 35.78
N ALA A 237 33.23 18.15 35.36
CA ALA A 237 32.50 17.13 36.08
C ALA A 237 33.09 15.74 35.83
N ASP A 238 33.06 14.90 36.86
CA ASP A 238 33.36 13.50 36.75
C ASP A 238 32.11 12.75 36.22
N PHE A 239 32.33 11.89 35.25
CA PHE A 239 31.27 11.03 34.68
C PHE A 239 31.37 9.65 35.32
N VAL A 240 30.31 9.21 35.95
CA VAL A 240 30.25 7.90 36.62
C VAL A 240 29.08 7.10 36.11
N ILE A 241 29.26 5.78 36.03
CA ILE A 241 28.20 4.89 35.69
C ILE A 241 27.27 4.74 36.89
N GLU A 242 26.03 5.25 36.73
CA GLU A 242 25.01 5.14 37.77
C GLU A 242 24.43 3.73 37.79
N SER A 243 24.15 3.17 36.62
CA SER A 243 23.61 1.83 36.50
C SER A 243 23.89 1.20 35.14
N VAL A 244 24.05 -0.13 35.13
CA VAL A 244 24.10 -0.98 33.95
C VAL A 244 23.01 -2.02 34.05
N THR A 245 22.06 -1.96 33.15
CA THR A 245 20.93 -2.91 33.12
C THR A 245 21.05 -3.79 31.88
N ARG A 246 20.99 -5.10 32.07
CA ARG A 246 20.96 -6.08 30.97
C ARG A 246 19.63 -6.80 30.99
N SER A 247 18.92 -6.75 29.87
CA SER A 247 17.61 -7.39 29.72
C SER A 247 17.54 -8.19 28.43
N LYS A 248 16.83 -9.31 28.45
CA LYS A 248 16.52 -10.06 27.23
C LYS A 248 15.16 -9.62 26.72
N ARG A 249 15.09 -9.32 25.42
CA ARG A 249 13.87 -8.94 24.73
C ARG A 249 13.62 -9.93 23.60
N GLU A 250 12.43 -10.51 23.57
CA GLU A 250 11.98 -11.29 22.43
C GLU A 250 11.35 -10.37 21.39
N LYS A 251 11.79 -10.51 20.15
CA LYS A 251 11.16 -9.95 18.98
C LYS A 251 10.30 -11.02 18.33
N LYS A 252 8.99 -10.82 18.41
CA LYS A 252 8.01 -11.78 17.88
C LYS A 252 8.17 -11.94 16.38
N SER A 253 8.09 -13.18 15.91
CA SER A 253 8.03 -13.47 14.47
C SER A 253 6.77 -12.84 13.86
N PRO A 254 6.87 -12.30 12.63
CA PRO A 254 5.74 -11.64 11.99
C PRO A 254 4.65 -12.65 11.61
N LEU A 255 3.40 -12.20 11.58
CA LEU A 255 2.30 -13.00 11.03
C LEU A 255 2.45 -13.17 9.50
N PRO A 256 1.87 -14.21 8.89
CA PRO A 256 1.81 -14.35 7.45
C PRO A 256 1.00 -13.20 6.85
N PHE A 257 1.13 -12.99 5.53
CA PHE A 257 0.50 -11.86 4.88
C PHE A 257 -1.02 -11.95 4.80
N THR A 258 -1.67 -10.83 5.12
CA THR A 258 -2.98 -10.45 4.60
C THR A 258 -2.80 -9.63 3.32
N THR A 259 -3.90 -9.29 2.62
CA THR A 259 -3.85 -8.41 1.44
C THR A 259 -3.21 -7.07 1.77
N SER A 260 -3.61 -6.46 2.88
CA SER A 260 -3.10 -5.16 3.32
C SER A 260 -1.61 -5.21 3.64
N THR A 261 -1.19 -6.15 4.47
CA THR A 261 0.23 -6.27 4.87
C THR A 261 1.13 -6.65 3.71
N LEU A 262 0.65 -7.44 2.74
CA LEU A 262 1.39 -7.72 1.50
C LEU A 262 1.58 -6.46 0.66
N GLN A 263 0.55 -5.63 0.51
CA GLN A 263 0.63 -4.36 -0.22
C GLN A 263 1.62 -3.40 0.44
N GLN A 264 1.57 -3.28 1.76
CA GLN A 264 2.46 -2.43 2.55
C GLN A 264 3.92 -2.87 2.40
N GLU A 265 4.19 -4.15 2.65
CA GLU A 265 5.57 -4.66 2.61
C GLU A 265 6.15 -4.68 1.18
N ALA A 266 5.36 -5.02 0.17
CA ALA A 266 5.79 -4.94 -1.23
C ALA A 266 6.08 -3.50 -1.68
N SER A 267 5.35 -2.51 -1.15
CA SER A 267 5.63 -1.10 -1.40
C SER A 267 6.94 -0.67 -0.73
N LYS A 268 7.18 -1.08 0.52
CA LYS A 268 8.39 -0.74 1.28
C LYS A 268 9.65 -1.39 0.68
N SER A 269 9.64 -2.72 0.57
CA SER A 269 10.84 -3.52 0.26
C SER A 269 11.09 -3.70 -1.25
N LEU A 270 10.03 -3.76 -2.06
CA LEU A 270 10.13 -3.99 -3.50
C LEU A 270 9.92 -2.72 -4.34
N ASN A 271 9.44 -1.64 -3.72
CA ASN A 271 9.00 -0.41 -4.39
C ASN A 271 7.90 -0.69 -5.44
N PHE A 272 6.94 -1.57 -5.11
CA PHE A 272 5.80 -1.88 -5.96
C PHE A 272 4.62 -1.00 -5.58
N ALA A 273 3.93 -0.42 -6.58
CA ALA A 273 2.62 0.16 -6.37
C ALA A 273 1.61 -0.95 -5.96
N ILE A 274 0.62 -0.61 -5.14
CA ILE A 274 -0.36 -1.60 -4.65
C ILE A 274 -1.11 -2.30 -5.78
N GLN A 275 -1.47 -1.59 -6.85
CA GLN A 275 -2.09 -2.18 -8.03
C GLN A 275 -1.18 -3.19 -8.74
N LYS A 276 0.14 -2.89 -8.83
CA LYS A 276 1.12 -3.81 -9.39
C LYS A 276 1.26 -5.06 -8.53
N THR A 277 1.31 -4.90 -7.20
CA THR A 277 1.36 -6.00 -6.24
C THR A 277 0.19 -6.95 -6.43
N MET A 278 -1.04 -6.42 -6.46
CA MET A 278 -2.24 -7.24 -6.63
C MET A 278 -2.31 -7.93 -7.98
N ARG A 279 -1.90 -7.26 -9.05
CA ARG A 279 -1.84 -7.88 -10.39
C ARG A 279 -0.87 -9.05 -10.44
N ILE A 280 0.30 -8.93 -9.82
CA ILE A 280 1.30 -10.01 -9.79
C ILE A 280 0.83 -11.13 -8.86
N ALA A 281 0.26 -10.81 -7.70
CA ALA A 281 -0.32 -11.80 -6.80
C ALA A 281 -1.44 -12.61 -7.48
N GLN A 282 -2.30 -11.97 -8.27
CA GLN A 282 -3.33 -12.64 -9.08
C GLN A 282 -2.70 -13.65 -10.08
N GLN A 283 -1.61 -13.26 -10.75
CA GLN A 283 -0.90 -14.18 -11.64
C GLN A 283 -0.33 -15.38 -10.90
N LEU A 284 0.29 -15.14 -9.73
CA LEU A 284 0.85 -16.22 -8.91
C LEU A 284 -0.23 -17.18 -8.38
N TYR A 285 -1.41 -16.66 -8.04
CA TYR A 285 -2.55 -17.46 -7.59
C TYR A 285 -3.16 -18.27 -8.73
N GLU A 286 -3.48 -17.63 -9.87
CA GLU A 286 -4.19 -18.29 -10.98
C GLU A 286 -3.35 -19.33 -11.71
N GLY A 287 -2.04 -19.14 -11.71
CA GLY A 287 -1.07 -20.08 -12.27
C GLY A 287 0.00 -19.45 -13.16
N VAL A 288 1.19 -19.94 -12.99
CA VAL A 288 2.37 -19.60 -13.78
C VAL A 288 2.96 -20.89 -14.35
N ASP A 289 3.51 -20.82 -15.57
CA ASP A 289 4.14 -21.99 -16.20
C ASP A 289 5.51 -22.23 -15.55
N ILE A 290 5.62 -23.34 -14.83
CA ILE A 290 6.85 -23.79 -14.18
C ILE A 290 7.47 -24.93 -15.00
N LYS A 291 8.73 -24.77 -15.36
CA LYS A 291 9.49 -25.77 -16.13
C LYS A 291 9.40 -27.15 -15.48
N GLY A 292 8.97 -28.15 -16.23
CA GLY A 292 8.78 -29.53 -15.75
C GLY A 292 7.48 -29.78 -14.98
N SER A 293 6.74 -28.73 -14.56
CA SER A 293 5.48 -28.85 -13.82
C SER A 293 4.27 -28.32 -14.60
N GLY A 294 4.49 -27.52 -15.67
CA GLY A 294 3.44 -26.79 -16.40
C GLY A 294 2.78 -25.72 -15.57
N THR A 295 1.58 -25.28 -15.93
CA THR A 295 0.87 -24.19 -15.23
C THR A 295 0.41 -24.65 -13.86
N VAL A 296 0.82 -23.93 -12.79
CA VAL A 296 0.48 -24.21 -11.38
C VAL A 296 0.27 -22.92 -10.61
N GLY A 297 -0.69 -22.90 -9.67
CA GLY A 297 -0.84 -21.86 -8.68
C GLY A 297 0.28 -21.92 -7.66
N LEU A 298 0.89 -20.78 -7.35
CA LEU A 298 2.04 -20.69 -6.46
C LEU A 298 1.69 -20.20 -5.07
N ILE A 299 0.59 -19.48 -4.91
CA ILE A 299 0.14 -18.91 -3.64
C ILE A 299 -1.33 -19.22 -3.39
N THR A 300 -1.74 -19.10 -2.12
CA THR A 300 -3.15 -19.13 -1.72
C THR A 300 -3.90 -17.90 -2.19
N TYR A 301 -5.21 -17.89 -2.02
CA TYR A 301 -6.08 -16.78 -2.41
C TYR A 301 -5.61 -15.45 -1.82
N LEU A 302 -5.53 -14.44 -2.68
CA LEU A 302 -4.81 -13.19 -2.40
C LEU A 302 -5.68 -12.10 -1.75
N ARG A 303 -7.01 -12.24 -1.73
CA ARG A 303 -7.91 -11.27 -1.12
C ARG A 303 -8.39 -11.80 0.22
N THR A 304 -7.62 -11.56 1.25
CA THR A 304 -7.86 -12.06 2.60
C THR A 304 -7.38 -11.07 3.65
N ASP A 305 -8.09 -10.96 4.73
CA ASP A 305 -7.71 -10.31 5.97
C ASP A 305 -7.35 -11.31 7.08
N SER A 306 -7.46 -12.61 6.78
CA SER A 306 -7.14 -13.70 7.69
C SER A 306 -5.63 -13.95 7.77
N THR A 307 -5.15 -14.23 8.97
CA THR A 307 -3.81 -14.76 9.25
C THR A 307 -3.82 -16.25 9.55
N ARG A 308 -4.97 -16.92 9.41
CA ARG A 308 -5.09 -18.38 9.62
C ARG A 308 -4.23 -19.14 8.62
N VAL A 309 -3.65 -20.23 9.04
CA VAL A 309 -2.88 -21.18 8.23
C VAL A 309 -3.45 -22.57 8.42
N ALA A 310 -3.67 -23.31 7.35
CA ALA A 310 -4.15 -24.69 7.40
C ALA A 310 -3.15 -25.59 8.13
N ASP A 311 -3.65 -26.58 8.86
CA ASP A 311 -2.83 -27.48 9.70
C ASP A 311 -1.79 -28.26 8.88
N GLU A 312 -2.15 -28.69 7.66
CA GLU A 312 -1.22 -29.35 6.76
C GLU A 312 -0.06 -28.43 6.35
N ALA A 313 -0.33 -27.15 6.10
CA ALA A 313 0.69 -26.16 5.76
C ALA A 313 1.60 -25.83 6.96
N GLN A 314 1.05 -25.80 8.18
CA GLN A 314 1.82 -25.65 9.40
C GLN A 314 2.74 -26.85 9.61
N ALA A 315 2.23 -28.08 9.47
CA ALA A 315 3.01 -29.31 9.61
C ALA A 315 4.14 -29.39 8.56
N ALA A 316 3.85 -29.04 7.31
CA ALA A 316 4.86 -29.00 6.26
C ALA A 316 5.95 -27.96 6.54
N ALA A 317 5.58 -26.78 7.04
CA ALA A 317 6.53 -25.74 7.43
C ALA A 317 7.38 -26.16 8.61
N ALA A 318 6.79 -26.75 9.64
CA ALA A 318 7.53 -27.26 10.80
C ALA A 318 8.57 -28.31 10.39
N SER A 319 8.18 -29.28 9.56
CA SER A 319 9.10 -30.31 9.03
C SER A 319 10.24 -29.69 8.22
N PHE A 320 9.95 -28.71 7.37
CA PHE A 320 10.95 -27.99 6.59
C PHE A 320 11.93 -27.21 7.50
N ILE A 321 11.41 -26.47 8.48
CA ILE A 321 12.23 -25.69 9.43
C ILE A 321 13.15 -26.62 10.21
N GLN A 322 12.61 -27.70 10.76
CA GLN A 322 13.37 -28.67 11.54
C GLN A 322 14.52 -29.28 10.73
N SER A 323 14.25 -29.67 9.48
CA SER A 323 15.25 -30.29 8.63
C SER A 323 16.32 -29.32 8.10
N SER A 324 15.97 -28.05 7.90
CA SER A 324 16.84 -27.05 7.26
C SER A 324 17.60 -26.16 8.23
N TYR A 325 17.02 -25.89 9.41
CA TYR A 325 17.55 -24.90 10.39
C TYR A 325 17.75 -25.47 11.80
N GLY A 326 17.03 -26.51 12.17
CA GLY A 326 17.09 -27.12 13.50
C GLY A 326 15.78 -26.99 14.28
N GLN A 327 15.64 -27.84 15.32
CA GLN A 327 14.43 -27.88 16.15
C GLN A 327 14.19 -26.60 16.93
N GLU A 328 15.25 -25.89 17.34
CA GLU A 328 15.20 -24.63 18.09
C GLU A 328 14.56 -23.50 17.30
N TYR A 329 14.56 -23.57 15.96
CA TYR A 329 13.89 -22.60 15.10
C TYR A 329 12.40 -22.87 14.91
N CYS A 330 11.91 -24.03 15.32
CA CYS A 330 10.49 -24.34 15.22
C CYS A 330 9.69 -23.69 16.35
N LYS A 331 8.50 -23.19 16.04
CA LYS A 331 7.52 -22.81 17.04
C LYS A 331 6.14 -23.33 16.66
N ARG A 332 5.26 -23.47 17.66
CA ARG A 332 3.85 -23.67 17.38
C ARG A 332 3.23 -22.36 16.91
N TYR A 333 2.74 -22.35 15.68
CA TYR A 333 2.09 -21.17 15.11
C TYR A 333 0.80 -20.85 15.89
N GLN A 334 0.55 -19.57 16.11
CA GLN A 334 -0.70 -19.04 16.64
C GLN A 334 -1.15 -17.92 15.72
N ALA A 335 -2.36 -18.04 15.17
CA ALA A 335 -2.95 -16.96 14.38
C ALA A 335 -3.07 -15.69 15.25
N GLY A 336 -3.02 -14.54 14.60
CA GLY A 336 -3.26 -13.25 15.25
C GLY A 336 -4.64 -13.21 15.90
N LYS A 337 -4.86 -12.26 16.79
CA LYS A 337 -6.19 -12.02 17.37
C LYS A 337 -7.18 -11.78 16.22
N LYS A 338 -8.33 -12.46 16.28
CA LYS A 338 -9.44 -12.18 15.36
C LYS A 338 -9.88 -10.74 15.57
N SER A 339 -9.94 -9.95 14.50
CA SER A 339 -10.80 -8.78 14.50
C SER A 339 -12.24 -9.25 14.27
N GLU A 340 -13.22 -8.49 14.73
CA GLU A 340 -14.63 -8.84 14.57
C GLU A 340 -15.07 -8.93 13.09
N SER A 341 -14.24 -8.42 12.16
CA SER A 341 -14.49 -8.36 10.71
C SER A 341 -13.76 -9.43 9.88
N VAL A 342 -13.08 -10.41 10.50
CA VAL A 342 -12.31 -11.43 9.75
C VAL A 342 -13.22 -12.53 9.23
N GLN A 343 -13.21 -12.73 7.92
CA GLN A 343 -13.87 -13.87 7.26
C GLN A 343 -13.14 -15.18 7.61
N ASP A 344 -13.72 -15.99 8.48
CA ASP A 344 -13.14 -17.26 8.99
C ASP A 344 -12.85 -18.32 7.89
N ALA A 345 -13.48 -18.18 6.72
CA ALA A 345 -13.32 -19.14 5.62
C ALA A 345 -11.97 -19.01 4.89
N HIS A 346 -11.29 -17.87 5.00
CA HIS A 346 -10.06 -17.62 4.28
C HIS A 346 -8.81 -18.00 5.07
N GLU A 347 -7.73 -18.28 4.33
CA GLU A 347 -6.38 -18.42 4.85
C GLU A 347 -5.54 -17.17 4.55
N ALA A 348 -4.40 -17.05 5.26
CA ALA A 348 -3.37 -16.09 4.94
C ALA A 348 -2.77 -16.33 3.54
N ILE A 349 -2.15 -15.30 2.98
CA ILE A 349 -1.39 -15.42 1.73
C ILE A 349 -0.08 -16.16 2.03
N ARG A 350 0.05 -17.36 1.48
CA ARG A 350 1.20 -18.24 1.65
C ARG A 350 1.54 -18.98 0.36
N PRO A 351 2.73 -19.59 0.26
CA PRO A 351 3.01 -20.56 -0.81
C PRO A 351 2.01 -21.72 -0.76
N ALA A 352 1.50 -22.12 -1.91
CA ALA A 352 0.64 -23.31 -2.04
C ALA A 352 1.45 -24.61 -1.85
N ASP A 353 2.73 -24.58 -2.19
CA ASP A 353 3.68 -25.71 -2.06
C ASP A 353 5.05 -25.17 -1.61
N LEU A 354 5.45 -25.48 -0.40
CA LEU A 354 6.73 -25.05 0.20
C LEU A 354 7.96 -25.62 -0.50
N THR A 355 7.83 -26.78 -1.12
CA THR A 355 8.95 -27.42 -1.82
C THR A 355 9.38 -26.64 -3.06
N ARG A 356 8.52 -25.73 -3.56
CA ARG A 356 8.84 -24.80 -4.66
C ARG A 356 9.59 -23.58 -4.14
N MET A 357 10.82 -23.82 -3.67
CA MET A 357 11.65 -22.73 -3.17
C MET A 357 11.87 -21.67 -4.26
N PRO A 358 11.87 -20.38 -3.92
CA PRO A 358 12.05 -19.30 -4.90
C PRO A 358 13.31 -19.46 -5.77
N SER A 359 14.42 -19.92 -5.20
CA SER A 359 15.67 -20.16 -5.92
C SER A 359 15.55 -21.22 -7.01
N GLN A 360 14.73 -22.24 -6.81
CA GLN A 360 14.57 -23.37 -7.74
C GLN A 360 13.68 -23.04 -8.94
N ILE A 361 12.71 -22.12 -8.76
CA ILE A 361 11.75 -21.76 -9.82
C ILE A 361 12.02 -20.40 -10.45
N LYS A 362 13.13 -19.75 -10.10
CA LYS A 362 13.50 -18.40 -10.52
C LYS A 362 13.45 -18.23 -12.06
N ASP A 363 13.97 -19.20 -12.80
CA ASP A 363 14.05 -19.13 -14.26
C ASP A 363 12.69 -19.28 -14.97
N SER A 364 11.66 -19.73 -14.24
CA SER A 364 10.28 -19.82 -14.73
C SER A 364 9.45 -18.56 -14.44
N LEU A 365 9.98 -17.64 -13.65
CA LEU A 365 9.28 -16.44 -13.20
C LEU A 365 9.85 -15.17 -13.82
N SER A 366 8.99 -14.21 -14.15
CA SER A 366 9.46 -12.86 -14.41
C SER A 366 10.15 -12.29 -13.17
N ARG A 367 11.01 -11.28 -13.34
CA ARG A 367 11.71 -10.61 -12.24
C ARG A 367 10.76 -10.15 -11.13
N ASP A 368 9.62 -9.58 -11.51
CA ASP A 368 8.66 -9.07 -10.55
C ASP A 368 7.88 -10.19 -9.84
N GLN A 369 7.51 -11.25 -10.57
CA GLN A 369 6.89 -12.45 -10.00
C GLN A 369 7.82 -13.13 -9.01
N PHE A 370 9.10 -13.28 -9.36
CA PHE A 370 10.11 -13.86 -8.49
C PHE A 370 10.25 -13.07 -7.19
N ARG A 371 10.38 -11.74 -7.28
CA ARG A 371 10.54 -10.88 -6.08
C ARG A 371 9.34 -10.95 -5.16
N LEU A 372 8.12 -10.91 -5.70
CA LEU A 372 6.91 -10.99 -4.89
C LEU A 372 6.72 -12.38 -4.28
N TYR A 373 6.94 -13.45 -5.06
CA TYR A 373 6.88 -14.81 -4.56
C TYR A 373 7.91 -15.08 -3.45
N GLN A 374 9.14 -14.60 -3.63
CA GLN A 374 10.20 -14.69 -2.63
C GLN A 374 9.82 -13.98 -1.32
N LEU A 375 9.20 -12.79 -1.42
CA LEU A 375 8.71 -12.05 -0.27
C LEU A 375 7.63 -12.84 0.49
N ILE A 376 6.65 -13.39 -0.22
CA ILE A 376 5.56 -14.20 0.35
C ILE A 376 6.12 -15.47 1.00
N TRP A 377 7.01 -16.17 0.31
CA TRP A 377 7.63 -17.40 0.81
C TRP A 377 8.43 -17.15 2.09
N LYS A 378 9.30 -16.16 2.09
CA LYS A 378 10.12 -15.80 3.26
C LYS A 378 9.26 -15.36 4.46
N ARG A 379 8.24 -14.55 4.21
CA ARG A 379 7.31 -14.08 5.26
C ARG A 379 6.53 -15.23 5.88
N PHE A 380 6.04 -16.15 5.06
CA PHE A 380 5.35 -17.34 5.55
C PHE A 380 6.29 -18.20 6.41
N MET A 381 7.48 -18.50 5.92
CA MET A 381 8.46 -19.27 6.69
C MET A 381 8.80 -18.57 8.02
N ALA A 382 9.08 -17.27 7.99
CA ALA A 382 9.34 -16.48 9.19
C ALA A 382 8.19 -16.57 10.22
N SER A 383 6.94 -16.58 9.74
CA SER A 383 5.76 -16.68 10.61
C SER A 383 5.69 -18.01 11.37
N GLN A 384 6.31 -19.06 10.85
CA GLN A 384 6.34 -20.40 11.44
C GLN A 384 7.61 -20.65 12.29
N MET A 385 8.56 -19.69 12.30
CA MET A 385 9.82 -19.78 13.02
C MET A 385 9.74 -19.16 14.41
N ALA A 386 10.66 -19.55 15.28
CA ALA A 386 10.82 -19.03 16.63
C ALA A 386 11.14 -17.52 16.63
N ASN A 387 10.77 -16.85 17.71
CA ASN A 387 11.08 -15.44 17.94
C ASN A 387 12.59 -15.22 17.94
N ALA A 388 13.03 -14.05 17.49
CA ALA A 388 14.41 -13.62 17.70
C ALA A 388 14.57 -13.11 19.14
N VAL A 389 15.74 -13.36 19.73
CA VAL A 389 16.06 -12.90 21.08
C VAL A 389 17.23 -11.94 21.04
N TYR A 390 17.01 -10.77 21.58
CA TYR A 390 18.03 -9.73 21.71
C TYR A 390 18.37 -9.52 23.18
N GLU A 391 19.64 -9.29 23.46
CA GLU A 391 20.09 -8.78 24.74
C GLU A 391 20.34 -7.29 24.61
N THR A 392 19.64 -6.50 25.41
CA THR A 392 19.78 -5.04 25.44
C THR A 392 20.56 -4.67 26.70
N THR A 393 21.68 -3.98 26.51
CA THR A 393 22.44 -3.36 27.58
C THR A 393 22.12 -1.87 27.59
N SER A 394 21.59 -1.38 28.70
CA SER A 394 21.33 0.05 28.92
C SER A 394 22.24 0.56 30.02
N VAL A 395 22.94 1.65 29.76
CA VAL A 395 23.89 2.29 30.69
C VAL A 395 23.35 3.68 30.99
N LYS A 396 23.22 4.02 32.28
CA LYS A 396 22.99 5.38 32.74
C LYS A 396 24.30 5.94 33.30
N ILE A 397 24.60 7.16 32.92
CA ILE A 397 25.82 7.87 33.29
C ILE A 397 25.40 9.17 33.97
N ALA A 398 25.81 9.34 35.21
CA ALA A 398 25.54 10.52 35.97
C ALA A 398 26.76 11.46 35.97
N ALA A 399 26.49 12.75 35.89
CA ALA A 399 27.45 13.82 36.10
C ALA A 399 26.76 14.98 36.81
N LYS A 400 27.08 15.23 38.07
CA LYS A 400 26.30 16.13 38.97
C LYS A 400 24.84 15.75 38.96
N ASP A 401 23.94 16.68 38.64
CA ASP A 401 22.47 16.44 38.57
C ASP A 401 22.01 15.95 37.19
N THR A 402 22.93 15.80 36.24
CA THR A 402 22.59 15.43 34.85
C THR A 402 22.79 13.93 34.61
N VAL A 403 21.83 13.32 33.92
CA VAL A 403 21.89 11.90 33.54
C VAL A 403 21.92 11.77 32.02
N PHE A 404 22.85 10.96 31.53
CA PHE A 404 22.94 10.52 30.15
C PHE A 404 22.58 9.04 30.06
N SER A 405 22.09 8.61 28.91
CA SER A 405 21.77 7.19 28.65
C SER A 405 22.38 6.69 27.35
N ALA A 406 22.93 5.51 27.38
CA ALA A 406 23.36 4.76 26.21
C ALA A 406 22.65 3.39 26.22
N SER A 407 22.24 2.92 25.06
CA SER A 407 21.61 1.61 24.94
C SER A 407 22.06 0.93 23.65
N ALA A 408 22.37 -0.36 23.74
CA ALA A 408 22.74 -1.17 22.59
C ALA A 408 22.10 -2.55 22.70
N SER A 409 21.61 -3.07 21.58
CA SER A 409 21.01 -4.39 21.49
C SER A 409 21.85 -5.29 20.58
N ARG A 410 22.12 -6.51 21.04
CA ARG A 410 22.79 -7.54 20.23
C ARG A 410 21.89 -8.77 20.08
N PRO A 411 21.88 -9.44 18.92
CA PRO A 411 21.16 -10.70 18.77
C PRO A 411 21.86 -11.79 19.59
N VAL A 412 21.07 -12.53 20.38
CA VAL A 412 21.49 -13.72 21.10
C VAL A 412 21.00 -14.99 20.38
N PHE A 413 19.81 -14.88 19.81
CA PHE A 413 19.23 -15.92 18.95
C PHE A 413 18.52 -15.20 17.81
N ASP A 414 18.90 -15.52 16.58
CA ASP A 414 18.38 -14.85 15.40
C ASP A 414 16.94 -15.28 15.02
N GLY A 415 16.53 -16.51 15.38
CA GLY A 415 15.18 -16.98 15.14
C GLY A 415 14.73 -16.74 13.69
N TYR A 416 13.56 -16.16 13.51
CA TYR A 416 13.01 -15.86 12.16
C TYR A 416 13.85 -14.87 11.34
N THR A 417 14.69 -14.05 12.01
CA THR A 417 15.50 -13.05 11.30
C THR A 417 16.60 -13.67 10.44
N LEU A 418 16.91 -14.95 10.65
CA LEU A 418 17.82 -15.71 9.82
C LEU A 418 17.41 -15.68 8.32
N ILE A 419 16.10 -15.69 8.04
CA ILE A 419 15.59 -15.75 6.65
C ILE A 419 14.79 -14.52 6.23
N TYR A 420 14.27 -13.75 7.20
CA TYR A 420 13.42 -12.61 6.96
C TYR A 420 13.80 -11.43 7.85
N LEU A 421 14.38 -10.42 7.20
CA LEU A 421 14.61 -9.10 7.79
C LEU A 421 13.74 -8.11 7.02
N SER A 422 12.81 -7.46 7.71
CA SER A 422 12.07 -6.33 7.14
C SER A 422 13.00 -5.12 7.02
N GLU A 423 12.61 -4.11 6.25
CA GLU A 423 13.39 -2.85 6.17
C GLU A 423 13.48 -2.20 7.56
N ASP A 424 12.40 -2.29 8.36
CA ASP A 424 12.37 -1.76 9.73
C ASP A 424 13.31 -2.54 10.70
N ASP A 425 13.73 -3.75 10.35
CA ASP A 425 14.65 -4.58 11.14
C ASP A 425 16.12 -4.24 10.90
N LYS A 426 16.45 -3.72 9.72
CA LYS A 426 17.85 -3.42 9.33
C LYS A 426 18.46 -2.29 10.13
N ASP A 427 17.63 -1.37 10.60
CA ASP A 427 18.08 -0.18 11.35
C ASP A 427 18.27 -0.45 12.86
N GLN A 428 17.86 -1.63 13.36
CA GLN A 428 17.90 -1.94 14.80
C GLN A 428 19.20 -2.59 15.29
N VAL A 429 20.14 -2.90 14.41
CA VAL A 429 21.45 -3.45 14.83
C VAL A 429 22.34 -2.30 15.24
N ASP A 430 22.41 -2.07 16.55
CA ASP A 430 23.19 -0.99 17.15
C ASP A 430 24.70 -1.21 16.95
N LYS A 431 25.38 -0.14 16.59
CA LYS A 431 26.80 -0.17 16.23
C LYS A 431 27.73 -0.17 17.45
N GLN A 432 27.16 0.03 18.66
CA GLN A 432 27.94 0.11 19.91
C GLN A 432 27.89 -1.24 20.64
N ASN A 433 29.04 -1.75 21.01
CA ASN A 433 29.13 -2.95 21.83
C ASN A 433 29.26 -2.61 23.31
N LEU A 434 28.12 -2.43 24.00
CA LEU A 434 28.09 -2.09 25.42
C LEU A 434 28.22 -3.31 26.34
N SER A 435 28.39 -4.52 25.83
CA SER A 435 28.42 -5.74 26.63
C SER A 435 29.63 -5.81 27.61
N LYS A 436 30.67 -5.04 27.30
CA LYS A 436 31.89 -4.97 28.11
C LYS A 436 31.90 -3.88 29.19
N ILE A 437 30.81 -3.10 29.28
CA ILE A 437 30.68 -2.03 30.25
C ILE A 437 30.10 -2.58 31.53
N ASP A 438 30.80 -2.33 32.64
CA ASP A 438 30.37 -2.65 34.00
C ASP A 438 30.32 -1.37 34.85
N GLN A 439 29.73 -1.47 36.04
CA GLN A 439 29.54 -0.30 36.92
C GLN A 439 30.86 0.38 37.33
N ASP A 440 31.95 -0.39 37.39
CA ASP A 440 33.30 0.11 37.75
C ASP A 440 34.11 0.60 36.54
N SER A 441 33.55 0.60 35.35
CA SER A 441 34.23 1.03 34.14
C SER A 441 34.57 2.52 34.22
N ARG A 442 35.89 2.88 34.08
CA ARG A 442 36.32 4.28 34.07
C ARG A 442 35.94 4.97 32.78
N LEU A 443 35.37 6.14 32.91
CA LEU A 443 34.90 7.00 31.84
C LEU A 443 35.85 8.20 31.71
N GLU A 444 36.42 8.45 30.53
CA GLU A 444 37.22 9.65 30.24
C GLU A 444 36.42 10.53 29.27
N PHE A 445 36.15 11.75 29.67
CA PHE A 445 35.47 12.73 28.83
C PHE A 445 36.25 13.00 27.55
N GLN A 446 35.56 13.01 26.40
CA GLN A 446 36.15 13.41 25.12
C GLN A 446 35.52 14.69 24.59
N SER A 447 34.20 14.66 24.35
CA SER A 447 33.51 15.83 23.79
C SER A 447 32.00 15.76 24.04
N PHE A 448 31.37 16.92 23.90
CA PHE A 448 29.92 17.03 23.67
C PHE A 448 29.65 17.31 22.20
N GLU A 449 28.49 16.85 21.71
CA GLU A 449 27.92 17.28 20.44
C GLU A 449 26.54 17.87 20.71
N GLU A 450 26.39 19.15 20.42
CA GLU A 450 25.17 19.91 20.60
C GLU A 450 24.43 19.98 19.24
N LYS A 451 23.16 19.60 19.20
CA LYS A 451 22.37 19.63 17.96
C LYS A 451 21.06 20.35 18.18
N GLN A 452 20.75 21.29 17.29
CA GLN A 452 19.47 21.96 17.19
C GLN A 452 18.56 21.16 16.27
N HIS A 453 17.34 20.98 16.66
CA HIS A 453 16.32 20.27 15.89
C HIS A 453 15.02 21.07 15.86
N PHE A 454 14.23 20.80 14.84
CA PHE A 454 12.86 21.26 14.75
C PHE A 454 11.94 20.05 14.58
N THR A 455 10.81 20.05 15.28
CA THR A 455 9.80 19.02 15.05
C THR A 455 9.35 19.07 13.60
N GLN A 456 9.09 17.89 13.01
CA GLN A 456 8.68 17.78 11.63
C GLN A 456 7.17 17.57 11.54
N PRO A 457 6.50 18.05 10.47
CA PRO A 457 5.10 17.75 10.25
C PRO A 457 4.88 16.25 10.05
N PRO A 458 3.63 15.76 10.18
CA PRO A 458 3.30 14.42 9.76
C PRO A 458 3.74 14.18 8.31
N ALA A 459 4.17 12.97 7.99
CA ALA A 459 4.53 12.66 6.60
C ALA A 459 3.28 12.59 5.71
N HIS A 460 3.40 13.02 4.46
CA HIS A 460 2.39 12.77 3.44
C HIS A 460 2.08 11.28 3.35
N PHE A 461 0.85 10.94 3.03
CA PHE A 461 0.52 9.54 2.78
C PHE A 461 1.33 8.95 1.63
N THR A 462 1.70 7.70 1.79
CA THR A 462 2.11 6.81 0.70
C THR A 462 0.96 5.84 0.40
N GLU A 463 1.01 5.11 -0.72
CA GLU A 463 0.01 4.06 -0.96
C GLU A 463 -0.04 3.05 0.21
N ALA A 464 1.12 2.70 0.77
CA ALA A 464 1.24 1.75 1.87
C ALA A 464 0.62 2.29 3.17
N SER A 465 0.97 3.53 3.59
CA SER A 465 0.43 4.12 4.82
C SER A 465 -1.06 4.43 4.69
N LEU A 466 -1.54 4.79 3.49
CA LEU A 466 -2.97 4.98 3.26
C LEU A 466 -3.75 3.67 3.41
N VAL A 467 -3.26 2.56 2.84
CA VAL A 467 -3.90 1.24 3.01
C VAL A 467 -3.90 0.83 4.48
N HIS A 468 -2.81 1.07 5.20
CA HIS A 468 -2.73 0.80 6.65
C HIS A 468 -3.79 1.60 7.43
N THR A 469 -3.88 2.91 7.20
CA THR A 469 -4.87 3.76 7.86
C THR A 469 -6.31 3.36 7.52
N LEU A 470 -6.59 3.02 6.25
CA LEU A 470 -7.91 2.53 5.85
C LEU A 470 -8.28 1.22 6.56
N GLU A 471 -7.33 0.29 6.71
CA GLU A 471 -7.50 -0.96 7.45
C GLU A 471 -7.77 -0.71 8.94
N GLU A 472 -6.97 0.14 9.60
CA GLU A 472 -7.14 0.51 11.01
C GLU A 472 -8.49 1.16 11.30
N LEU A 473 -8.98 2.00 10.38
CA LEU A 473 -10.28 2.65 10.47
C LEU A 473 -11.45 1.74 10.05
N GLY A 474 -11.19 0.52 9.58
CA GLY A 474 -12.22 -0.39 9.08
C GLY A 474 -12.85 0.05 7.75
N ILE A 475 -12.21 0.96 7.01
CA ILE A 475 -12.70 1.53 5.75
C ILE A 475 -12.19 0.73 4.56
N GLY A 476 -13.09 0.13 3.81
CA GLY A 476 -12.74 -0.78 2.71
C GLY A 476 -12.48 -2.20 3.18
N ARG A 477 -12.12 -3.07 2.25
CA ARG A 477 -11.83 -4.51 2.47
C ARG A 477 -10.73 -4.94 1.49
N PRO A 478 -10.16 -6.14 1.61
CA PRO A 478 -9.09 -6.64 0.74
C PRO A 478 -9.33 -6.44 -0.76
N SER A 479 -10.58 -6.56 -1.20
CA SER A 479 -10.97 -6.35 -2.61
C SER A 479 -10.98 -4.89 -3.05
N THR A 480 -11.03 -3.91 -2.14
CA THR A 480 -11.28 -2.49 -2.45
C THR A 480 -10.10 -1.55 -2.26
N TYR A 481 -9.07 -1.88 -1.44
CA TYR A 481 -7.95 -0.99 -1.19
C TYR A 481 -7.26 -0.51 -2.48
N SER A 482 -6.85 -1.44 -3.34
CA SER A 482 -6.20 -1.10 -4.60
C SER A 482 -7.12 -0.34 -5.58
N PRO A 483 -8.39 -0.72 -5.79
CA PRO A 483 -9.35 0.06 -6.58
C PRO A 483 -9.58 1.49 -6.09
N ILE A 484 -9.65 1.72 -4.77
CA ILE A 484 -9.84 3.06 -4.18
C ILE A 484 -8.71 3.98 -4.63
N VAL A 485 -7.47 3.62 -4.32
CA VAL A 485 -6.29 4.44 -4.67
C VAL A 485 -6.17 4.64 -6.17
N SER A 486 -6.38 3.57 -6.95
CA SER A 486 -6.36 3.65 -8.42
C SER A 486 -7.42 4.59 -8.97
N THR A 487 -8.61 4.63 -8.36
CA THR A 487 -9.70 5.51 -8.77
C THR A 487 -9.38 6.96 -8.45
N LEU A 488 -8.89 7.27 -7.25
CA LEU A 488 -8.48 8.62 -6.86
C LEU A 488 -7.41 9.18 -7.82
N LEU A 489 -6.40 8.37 -8.15
CA LEU A 489 -5.36 8.73 -9.14
C LEU A 489 -5.95 8.93 -10.54
N LYS A 490 -6.80 8.01 -11.01
CA LYS A 490 -7.43 8.08 -12.33
C LYS A 490 -8.36 9.30 -12.47
N ARG A 491 -9.06 9.67 -11.41
CA ARG A 491 -9.91 10.86 -11.33
C ARG A 491 -9.13 12.14 -11.13
N ARG A 492 -7.83 12.04 -10.85
CA ARG A 492 -6.93 13.17 -10.58
C ARG A 492 -7.35 13.96 -9.33
N TYR A 493 -7.93 13.29 -8.35
CA TYR A 493 -8.19 13.89 -7.05
C TYR A 493 -6.91 13.94 -6.21
N ILE A 494 -6.03 13.00 -6.48
CA ILE A 494 -4.69 12.93 -5.91
C ILE A 494 -3.63 12.73 -7.00
N THR A 495 -2.40 13.12 -6.69
CA THR A 495 -1.22 12.87 -7.51
C THR A 495 -0.14 12.19 -6.69
N LYS A 496 0.90 11.70 -7.35
CA LYS A 496 2.06 11.07 -6.68
C LYS A 496 3.34 11.74 -7.12
N GLU A 497 4.17 12.08 -6.13
CA GLU A 497 5.56 12.51 -6.33
C GLU A 497 6.47 11.55 -5.58
N GLY A 498 7.23 10.76 -6.32
CA GLY A 498 7.98 9.64 -5.73
C GLY A 498 7.05 8.60 -5.10
N ARG A 499 7.11 8.49 -3.77
CA ARG A 499 6.21 7.62 -2.98
C ARG A 499 5.05 8.38 -2.34
N SER A 500 5.17 9.69 -2.18
CA SER A 500 4.21 10.54 -1.49
C SER A 500 2.98 10.82 -2.35
N ILE A 501 1.84 10.88 -1.72
CA ILE A 501 0.55 11.23 -2.29
C ILE A 501 0.23 12.67 -1.88
N TYR A 502 -0.23 13.46 -2.83
CA TYR A 502 -0.66 14.84 -2.66
C TYR A 502 -2.08 15.02 -3.16
N VAL A 503 -2.84 15.88 -2.50
CA VAL A 503 -4.16 16.30 -3.00
C VAL A 503 -3.96 17.27 -4.15
N THR A 504 -4.80 17.18 -5.17
CA THR A 504 -4.87 18.20 -6.24
C THR A 504 -5.92 19.24 -5.88
N GLU A 505 -5.86 20.41 -6.50
CA GLU A 505 -6.91 21.43 -6.37
C GLU A 505 -8.31 20.86 -6.68
N LEU A 506 -8.41 20.05 -7.73
CA LEU A 506 -9.65 19.34 -8.07
C LEU A 506 -10.09 18.39 -6.95
N GLY A 507 -9.14 17.68 -6.32
CA GLY A 507 -9.42 16.79 -5.19
C GLY A 507 -9.95 17.56 -3.99
N GLN A 508 -9.33 18.71 -3.68
CA GLN A 508 -9.77 19.60 -2.59
C GLN A 508 -11.18 20.10 -2.82
N VAL A 509 -11.48 20.66 -4.01
CA VAL A 509 -12.83 21.14 -4.35
C VAL A 509 -13.88 20.04 -4.23
N VAL A 510 -13.59 18.82 -4.70
CA VAL A 510 -14.53 17.70 -4.56
C VAL A 510 -14.70 17.30 -3.10
N ASN A 511 -13.61 17.28 -2.30
CA ASN A 511 -13.67 17.00 -0.87
C ASN A 511 -14.53 18.01 -0.12
N ASP A 512 -14.36 19.30 -0.39
CA ASP A 512 -15.10 20.38 0.27
C ASP A 512 -16.60 20.29 -0.02
N ILE A 513 -16.98 20.08 -1.29
CA ILE A 513 -18.37 19.83 -1.68
C ILE A 513 -18.93 18.61 -0.94
N MET A 514 -18.14 17.54 -0.85
CA MET A 514 -18.59 16.33 -0.16
C MET A 514 -18.70 16.53 1.35
N LYS A 515 -17.79 17.30 1.98
CA LYS A 515 -17.85 17.66 3.41
C LYS A 515 -19.08 18.51 3.75
N GLU A 516 -19.41 19.49 2.89
CA GLU A 516 -20.54 20.40 3.12
C GLU A 516 -21.89 19.79 2.81
N SER A 517 -22.02 19.15 1.63
CA SER A 517 -23.30 18.67 1.12
C SER A 517 -23.64 17.24 1.54
N PHE A 518 -22.62 16.41 1.83
CA PHE A 518 -22.78 14.99 2.11
C PHE A 518 -21.92 14.53 3.31
N PRO A 519 -22.02 15.21 4.49
CA PRO A 519 -21.12 14.95 5.61
C PRO A 519 -21.15 13.50 6.09
N SER A 520 -22.31 12.85 6.11
CA SER A 520 -22.44 11.44 6.49
C SER A 520 -21.74 10.49 5.50
N ILE A 521 -21.73 10.79 4.20
CA ILE A 521 -21.08 9.93 3.18
C ILE A 521 -19.55 9.93 3.33
N VAL A 522 -18.96 11.03 3.79
CA VAL A 522 -17.51 11.17 3.98
C VAL A 522 -17.08 10.92 5.43
N ASP A 523 -18.03 10.66 6.32
CA ASP A 523 -17.71 10.34 7.70
C ASP A 523 -17.04 8.96 7.80
N GLN A 524 -15.92 8.90 8.52
CA GLN A 524 -15.10 7.71 8.66
C GLN A 524 -15.84 6.61 9.44
N ASN A 525 -16.50 6.98 10.55
CA ASN A 525 -17.23 6.05 11.40
C ASN A 525 -18.47 5.50 10.67
N PHE A 526 -19.19 6.36 9.95
CA PHE A 526 -20.31 5.93 9.12
C PHE A 526 -19.87 4.93 8.06
N THR A 527 -18.74 5.20 7.37
CA THR A 527 -18.22 4.31 6.34
C THR A 527 -17.76 2.98 6.93
N ALA A 528 -17.08 2.98 8.07
CA ALA A 528 -16.65 1.77 8.77
C ALA A 528 -17.85 0.95 9.27
N ASN A 529 -18.87 1.59 9.87
CA ASN A 529 -20.10 0.93 10.30
C ASN A 529 -20.84 0.29 9.12
N MET A 530 -20.90 0.96 7.98
CA MET A 530 -21.52 0.41 6.77
C MET A 530 -20.78 -0.83 6.25
N GLU A 531 -19.43 -0.85 6.32
CA GLU A 531 -18.65 -2.05 5.99
C GLU A 531 -18.95 -3.19 6.97
N GLY A 532 -19.08 -2.89 8.27
CA GLY A 532 -19.48 -3.87 9.29
C GLY A 532 -20.90 -4.42 9.07
N LEU A 533 -21.85 -3.56 8.66
CA LEU A 533 -23.21 -4.00 8.32
C LEU A 533 -23.21 -4.90 7.07
N LEU A 534 -22.37 -4.62 6.08
CA LEU A 534 -22.20 -5.49 4.91
C LEU A 534 -21.60 -6.85 5.27
N ASP A 535 -20.68 -6.89 6.23
CA ASP A 535 -20.17 -8.16 6.77
C ASP A 535 -21.26 -8.89 7.57
N GLY A 536 -22.12 -8.15 8.30
CA GLY A 536 -23.30 -8.70 8.96
C GLY A 536 -24.34 -9.31 7.99
N VAL A 537 -24.45 -8.78 6.77
CA VAL A 537 -25.27 -9.41 5.70
C VAL A 537 -24.62 -10.72 5.26
N GLU A 538 -23.31 -10.76 5.08
CA GLU A 538 -22.55 -11.96 4.72
C GLU A 538 -22.70 -13.08 5.76
N GLU A 539 -22.78 -12.71 7.03
CA GLU A 539 -23.03 -13.66 8.14
C GLU A 539 -24.53 -14.02 8.33
N GLY A 540 -25.42 -13.48 7.51
CA GLY A 540 -26.87 -13.72 7.60
C GLY A 540 -27.55 -13.01 8.80
N LYS A 541 -26.85 -12.10 9.49
CA LYS A 541 -27.38 -11.36 10.66
C LYS A 541 -28.20 -10.14 10.27
N VAL A 542 -27.97 -9.58 9.09
CA VAL A 542 -28.61 -8.36 8.58
C VAL A 542 -29.26 -8.63 7.23
N ALA A 543 -30.52 -8.24 7.06
CA ALA A 543 -31.19 -8.31 5.77
C ALA A 543 -30.69 -7.15 4.88
N TRP A 544 -30.17 -7.46 3.69
CA TRP A 544 -29.57 -6.46 2.82
C TRP A 544 -30.53 -5.36 2.36
N LYS A 545 -31.80 -5.70 2.10
CA LYS A 545 -32.84 -4.72 1.72
C LYS A 545 -33.13 -3.72 2.84
N SER A 546 -33.07 -4.16 4.10
CA SER A 546 -33.24 -3.26 5.25
C SER A 546 -32.09 -2.24 5.35
N LEU A 547 -30.87 -2.68 5.06
CA LEU A 547 -29.72 -1.79 5.00
C LEU A 547 -29.90 -0.70 3.93
N VAL A 548 -30.33 -1.06 2.74
CA VAL A 548 -30.56 -0.11 1.65
C VAL A 548 -31.74 0.83 1.95
N ARG A 549 -32.83 0.30 2.52
CA ARG A 549 -34.02 1.05 2.89
C ARG A 549 -33.71 2.13 3.94
N ASN A 550 -32.85 1.82 4.89
CA ASN A 550 -32.45 2.78 5.92
C ASN A 550 -31.49 3.85 5.38
N PHE A 551 -30.69 3.54 4.39
CA PHE A 551 -29.69 4.45 3.82
C PHE A 551 -30.28 5.44 2.79
N TYR A 552 -31.20 4.99 1.94
CA TYR A 552 -31.64 5.76 0.76
C TYR A 552 -32.32 7.09 1.07
N PRO A 553 -33.24 7.21 2.06
CA PRO A 553 -33.94 8.47 2.34
C PRO A 553 -33.00 9.63 2.67
N ASP A 554 -31.99 9.40 3.49
CA ASP A 554 -31.01 10.42 3.88
C ASP A 554 -30.13 10.86 2.70
N LEU A 555 -29.75 9.89 1.86
CA LEU A 555 -29.03 10.18 0.62
C LEU A 555 -29.88 11.05 -0.32
N ASP A 556 -31.14 10.67 -0.54
CA ASP A 556 -32.04 11.39 -1.47
C ASP A 556 -32.33 12.81 -0.99
N ALA A 557 -32.59 12.97 0.33
CA ALA A 557 -32.77 14.28 0.94
C ALA A 557 -31.53 15.17 0.79
N SER A 558 -30.34 14.62 1.08
CA SER A 558 -29.07 15.34 0.91
C SER A 558 -28.82 15.76 -0.52
N VAL A 559 -29.09 14.88 -1.50
CA VAL A 559 -28.92 15.20 -2.94
C VAL A 559 -29.88 16.32 -3.35
N LYS A 560 -31.18 16.23 -2.98
CA LYS A 560 -32.18 17.25 -3.30
C LYS A 560 -31.84 18.62 -2.69
N LYS A 561 -31.26 18.63 -1.48
CA LYS A 561 -30.76 19.83 -0.84
C LYS A 561 -29.57 20.42 -1.63
N ALA A 562 -28.56 19.59 -1.91
CA ALA A 562 -27.37 20.00 -2.63
C ALA A 562 -27.66 20.47 -4.08
N GLU A 563 -28.64 19.90 -4.77
CA GLU A 563 -29.07 20.34 -6.11
C GLU A 563 -29.53 21.82 -6.09
N LYS A 564 -30.17 22.27 -4.99
CA LYS A 564 -30.70 23.64 -4.83
C LYS A 564 -29.66 24.62 -4.31
N GLU A 565 -28.86 24.19 -3.31
CA GLU A 565 -27.98 25.08 -2.54
C GLU A 565 -26.56 25.18 -3.12
N LEU A 566 -26.07 24.13 -3.79
CA LEU A 566 -24.70 24.14 -4.31
C LEU A 566 -24.57 25.06 -5.52
N GLU A 567 -23.72 26.05 -5.43
CA GLU A 567 -23.35 26.94 -6.52
C GLU A 567 -22.36 26.26 -7.49
N LYS A 568 -22.23 26.83 -8.68
CA LYS A 568 -21.24 26.36 -9.64
C LYS A 568 -19.85 26.78 -9.21
N VAL A 569 -18.98 25.79 -9.02
CA VAL A 569 -17.58 26.02 -8.64
C VAL A 569 -16.71 26.05 -9.87
N GLU A 570 -16.01 27.16 -10.07
CA GLU A 570 -14.97 27.28 -11.10
C GLU A 570 -13.61 26.94 -10.48
N ILE A 571 -12.94 25.95 -11.06
CA ILE A 571 -11.58 25.60 -10.65
C ILE A 571 -10.66 26.69 -11.15
N LYS A 572 -9.99 27.40 -10.26
CA LYS A 572 -8.97 28.39 -10.61
C LYS A 572 -7.82 27.67 -11.30
N GLU A 573 -7.55 28.01 -12.55
CA GLU A 573 -6.39 27.44 -13.25
C GLU A 573 -5.13 28.17 -12.78
N GLU A 574 -4.11 27.44 -12.37
CA GLU A 574 -2.80 27.98 -11.98
C GLU A 574 -2.18 28.65 -13.22
N VAL A 575 -2.23 29.98 -13.25
CA VAL A 575 -1.69 30.77 -14.35
C VAL A 575 -0.19 30.89 -14.16
N THR A 576 0.57 30.67 -15.25
CA THR A 576 2.03 30.77 -15.23
C THR A 576 2.51 32.02 -16.00
N ASP A 577 3.75 32.43 -15.78
CA ASP A 577 4.40 33.51 -16.53
C ASP A 577 4.75 33.10 -17.96
N VAL A 578 4.51 31.85 -18.35
CA VAL A 578 4.82 31.33 -19.68
C VAL A 578 3.73 31.81 -20.67
N ILE A 579 4.14 32.55 -21.67
CA ILE A 579 3.25 33.06 -22.72
C ILE A 579 3.09 32.04 -23.84
N CYS A 580 1.87 31.87 -24.32
CA CYS A 580 1.54 31.02 -25.45
C CYS A 580 2.05 31.66 -26.75
N GLU A 581 2.94 31.01 -27.48
CA GLU A 581 3.51 31.47 -28.74
C GLU A 581 2.46 31.70 -29.84
N ASN A 582 1.33 30.97 -29.77
CA ASN A 582 0.31 31.03 -30.82
C ASN A 582 -0.70 32.17 -30.62
N CYS A 583 -0.98 32.62 -29.39
CA CYS A 583 -2.05 33.58 -29.12
C CYS A 583 -1.73 34.59 -28.01
N GLY A 584 -0.53 34.63 -27.46
CA GLY A 584 -0.07 35.60 -26.47
C GLY A 584 -0.68 35.51 -25.08
N ARG A 585 -1.56 34.53 -24.79
CA ARG A 585 -2.16 34.35 -23.47
C ARG A 585 -1.18 33.64 -22.52
N HIS A 586 -1.22 33.95 -21.23
CA HIS A 586 -0.49 33.19 -20.23
C HIS A 586 -0.96 31.74 -20.22
N MET A 587 -0.01 30.80 -20.21
CA MET A 587 -0.34 29.38 -20.15
C MET A 587 -0.70 28.97 -18.73
N VAL A 588 -1.56 27.98 -18.62
CA VAL A 588 -2.04 27.42 -17.32
C VAL A 588 -1.51 26.03 -17.12
N VAL A 589 -1.26 25.67 -15.86
CA VAL A 589 -0.86 24.32 -15.50
C VAL A 589 -2.07 23.39 -15.59
N LYS A 590 -1.94 22.34 -16.39
CA LYS A 590 -2.93 21.26 -16.47
C LYS A 590 -2.27 19.91 -16.18
N TYR A 591 -3.08 18.97 -15.72
CA TYR A 591 -2.62 17.63 -15.41
C TYR A 591 -3.01 16.67 -16.54
N GLY A 592 -2.03 16.02 -17.16
CA GLY A 592 -2.19 15.01 -18.19
C GLY A 592 -1.95 13.59 -17.68
N PRO A 593 -2.07 12.58 -18.56
CA PRO A 593 -1.75 11.20 -18.22
C PRO A 593 -0.29 10.98 -17.79
N HIS A 594 0.60 11.89 -18.16
CA HIS A 594 2.04 11.83 -17.90
C HIS A 594 2.54 12.87 -16.88
N GLY A 595 1.62 13.54 -16.16
CA GLY A 595 1.94 14.55 -15.15
C GLY A 595 1.49 15.97 -15.55
N LYS A 596 2.07 16.98 -14.88
CA LYS A 596 1.80 18.40 -15.16
C LYS A 596 2.28 18.77 -16.56
N PHE A 597 1.51 19.62 -17.25
CA PHE A 597 1.89 20.25 -18.51
C PHE A 597 1.28 21.65 -18.60
N LEU A 598 1.87 22.51 -19.39
CA LEU A 598 1.33 23.83 -19.69
C LEU A 598 0.36 23.75 -20.88
N ALA A 599 -0.82 24.30 -20.73
CA ALA A 599 -1.82 24.40 -21.78
C ALA A 599 -2.25 25.85 -21.99
N CYS A 600 -2.56 26.20 -23.22
CA CYS A 600 -3.16 27.48 -23.49
C CYS A 600 -4.62 27.52 -23.03
N PRO A 601 -5.06 28.52 -22.24
CA PRO A 601 -6.45 28.64 -21.79
C PRO A 601 -7.42 28.96 -22.98
N GLY A 602 -6.91 29.33 -24.16
CA GLY A 602 -7.70 29.57 -25.36
C GLY A 602 -8.22 28.30 -26.06
N PHE A 603 -8.14 27.11 -25.44
CA PHE A 603 -8.74 25.90 -26.01
C PHE A 603 -10.29 26.04 -26.08
N PRO A 604 -10.95 25.64 -27.19
CA PRO A 604 -10.47 24.81 -28.32
C PRO A 604 -9.80 25.57 -29.46
N GLU A 605 -9.84 26.89 -29.46
CA GLU A 605 -9.31 27.74 -30.53
C GLU A 605 -7.79 27.68 -30.63
N CYS A 606 -7.11 27.72 -29.47
CA CYS A 606 -5.67 27.52 -29.37
C CYS A 606 -5.35 26.25 -28.63
N LYS A 607 -4.77 25.28 -29.34
CA LYS A 607 -4.44 23.95 -28.82
C LYS A 607 -2.99 23.81 -28.34
N ASN A 608 -2.28 24.91 -28.13
CA ASN A 608 -0.88 24.90 -27.78
C ASN A 608 -0.67 24.28 -26.38
N THR A 609 0.26 23.33 -26.27
CA THR A 609 0.66 22.71 -25.03
C THR A 609 2.18 22.58 -24.94
N ARG A 610 2.73 22.74 -23.73
CA ARG A 610 4.16 22.62 -23.48
C ARG A 610 4.40 21.70 -22.27
N PRO A 611 5.57 21.04 -22.17
CA PRO A 611 5.97 20.35 -20.96
C PRO A 611 6.04 21.33 -19.79
N TYR A 612 5.55 20.95 -18.62
CA TYR A 612 5.82 21.66 -17.38
C TYR A 612 7.25 21.35 -16.94
N LEU A 613 8.12 22.36 -16.93
CA LEU A 613 9.53 22.23 -16.55
C LEU A 613 9.70 22.68 -15.10
N GLU A 614 9.89 21.72 -14.22
CA GLU A 614 10.18 21.98 -12.80
C GLU A 614 11.62 22.48 -12.64
N LYS A 615 11.78 23.77 -12.36
CA LYS A 615 13.09 24.39 -12.13
C LYS A 615 13.61 23.98 -10.75
N ILE A 616 14.85 23.52 -10.68
CA ILE A 616 15.48 23.09 -9.42
C ILE A 616 16.27 24.20 -8.72
N GLY A 617 16.21 25.42 -9.24
CA GLY A 617 16.90 26.59 -8.70
C GLY A 617 18.42 26.58 -8.92
N VAL A 618 18.92 25.82 -9.88
CA VAL A 618 20.34 25.71 -10.23
C VAL A 618 20.54 26.14 -11.68
N SER A 619 21.53 26.99 -11.94
CA SER A 619 21.87 27.39 -13.29
C SER A 619 22.65 26.31 -14.03
N CYS A 620 22.39 26.17 -15.33
CA CYS A 620 23.08 25.23 -16.18
C CYS A 620 24.57 25.58 -16.31
N PRO A 621 25.49 24.66 -16.03
CA PRO A 621 26.93 24.94 -16.08
C PRO A 621 27.46 25.16 -17.51
N LEU A 622 26.65 24.88 -18.56
CA LEU A 622 27.05 25.07 -19.96
C LEU A 622 26.53 26.37 -20.55
N CYS A 623 25.30 26.79 -20.23
CA CYS A 623 24.65 27.95 -20.89
C CYS A 623 24.04 28.96 -19.93
N GLY A 624 24.12 28.77 -18.62
CA GLY A 624 23.61 29.67 -17.60
C GLY A 624 22.09 29.68 -17.38
N ARG A 625 21.28 29.02 -18.25
CA ARG A 625 19.83 28.90 -18.10
C ARG A 625 19.47 27.91 -16.98
N ASP A 626 18.21 27.78 -16.64
CA ASP A 626 17.77 26.91 -15.56
C ASP A 626 17.97 25.42 -15.85
N VAL A 627 18.42 24.71 -14.83
CA VAL A 627 18.37 23.24 -14.80
C VAL A 627 16.98 22.81 -14.31
N VAL A 628 16.38 21.88 -15.05
CA VAL A 628 15.02 21.40 -14.81
C VAL A 628 14.99 19.89 -14.62
N LEU A 629 14.04 19.42 -13.82
CA LEU A 629 13.77 18.01 -13.66
C LEU A 629 13.08 17.46 -14.89
N LYS A 630 13.64 16.41 -15.48
CA LYS A 630 13.08 15.72 -16.66
C LYS A 630 12.91 14.22 -16.36
N ARG A 631 12.06 13.56 -17.15
CA ARG A 631 11.84 12.11 -17.07
C ARG A 631 12.09 11.45 -18.42
N THR A 632 12.77 10.31 -18.39
CA THR A 632 12.93 9.46 -19.59
C THR A 632 11.60 8.80 -19.97
N ARG A 633 11.47 8.25 -21.17
CA ARG A 633 10.28 7.46 -21.60
C ARG A 633 9.97 6.29 -20.67
N LYS A 634 10.95 5.77 -19.93
CA LYS A 634 10.79 4.71 -18.92
C LYS A 634 10.51 5.25 -17.51
N GLY A 635 10.25 6.56 -17.35
CA GLY A 635 9.91 7.20 -16.09
C GLY A 635 11.09 7.53 -15.15
N ARG A 636 12.35 7.24 -15.54
CA ARG A 636 13.53 7.56 -14.71
C ARG A 636 13.78 9.08 -14.73
N VAL A 637 13.95 9.66 -13.54
CA VAL A 637 14.27 11.09 -13.36
C VAL A 637 15.72 11.36 -13.75
N TYR A 638 15.95 12.50 -14.39
CA TYR A 638 17.24 13.10 -14.64
C TYR A 638 17.11 14.63 -14.65
N TYR A 639 18.22 15.32 -14.55
CA TYR A 639 18.28 16.79 -14.55
C TYR A 639 18.91 17.25 -15.85
N GLY A 640 18.28 18.17 -16.56
CA GLY A 640 18.76 18.67 -17.83
C GLY A 640 18.54 20.16 -17.97
N CYS A 641 19.22 20.79 -18.91
CA CYS A 641 18.97 22.20 -19.23
C CYS A 641 17.54 22.40 -19.79
N GLU A 642 16.88 23.52 -19.41
CA GLU A 642 15.59 23.89 -20.01
C GLU A 642 15.72 24.15 -21.52
N ASN A 643 16.88 24.60 -21.98
CA ASN A 643 17.18 24.89 -23.39
C ASN A 643 17.58 23.65 -24.22
N ASN A 644 17.30 22.43 -23.76
CA ASN A 644 17.51 21.24 -24.57
C ASN A 644 16.44 21.16 -25.69
N PRO A 645 16.81 20.95 -26.99
CA PRO A 645 18.04 20.32 -27.46
C PRO A 645 19.25 21.26 -27.69
N ASP A 646 19.10 22.56 -27.69
CA ASP A 646 20.21 23.47 -27.98
C ASP A 646 21.36 23.45 -26.95
N CYS A 647 21.06 22.99 -25.74
CA CYS A 647 22.03 22.74 -24.68
C CYS A 647 21.93 21.28 -24.21
N GLU A 648 23.00 20.53 -24.36
CA GLU A 648 23.05 19.08 -24.06
C GLU A 648 23.28 18.76 -22.59
N PHE A 649 23.30 19.74 -21.68
CA PHE A 649 23.53 19.45 -20.27
C PHE A 649 22.55 18.44 -19.72
N MET A 650 23.09 17.34 -19.14
CA MET A 650 22.34 16.30 -18.47
C MET A 650 23.09 15.74 -17.27
N SER A 651 22.37 15.50 -16.17
CA SER A 651 22.89 14.81 -14.98
C SER A 651 21.87 13.82 -14.42
N TRP A 652 22.33 12.63 -14.03
CA TRP A 652 21.49 11.63 -13.35
C TRP A 652 21.30 11.93 -11.86
N ASN A 653 22.20 12.71 -11.27
CA ASN A 653 22.14 13.14 -9.88
C ASN A 653 21.77 14.62 -9.83
N ARG A 654 21.06 15.06 -8.78
CA ARG A 654 20.62 16.45 -8.63
C ARG A 654 21.83 17.38 -8.49
N PRO A 655 22.00 18.32 -9.41
CA PRO A 655 23.02 19.36 -9.29
C PRO A 655 22.72 20.30 -8.11
N VAL A 656 23.78 20.89 -7.53
CA VAL A 656 23.70 21.93 -6.49
C VAL A 656 24.23 23.25 -7.01
N LYS A 657 23.86 24.37 -6.37
CA LYS A 657 24.30 25.73 -6.77
C LYS A 657 25.80 25.93 -6.66
N GLU A 658 26.44 25.24 -5.74
CA GLU A 658 27.86 25.44 -5.45
C GLU A 658 28.74 24.74 -6.49
N ALA A 659 29.76 25.44 -6.94
CA ALA A 659 30.82 24.86 -7.74
C ALA A 659 31.84 24.13 -6.85
N CYS A 660 32.54 23.16 -7.41
CA CYS A 660 33.58 22.43 -6.70
C CYS A 660 34.74 23.39 -6.32
N PRO A 661 35.10 23.48 -5.02
CA PRO A 661 36.20 24.39 -4.59
C PRO A 661 37.56 23.96 -5.10
N ARG A 662 37.70 22.69 -5.56
CA ARG A 662 38.99 22.17 -6.04
C ARG A 662 39.20 22.38 -7.55
N CYS A 663 38.15 22.27 -8.39
CA CYS A 663 38.26 22.29 -9.85
C CYS A 663 37.24 23.19 -10.56
N GLY A 664 36.37 23.89 -9.84
CA GLY A 664 35.36 24.79 -10.40
C GLY A 664 34.19 24.11 -11.11
N LYS A 665 34.20 22.80 -11.33
CA LYS A 665 33.10 22.07 -11.98
C LYS A 665 31.87 21.96 -11.05
N TYR A 666 30.67 21.73 -11.64
CA TYR A 666 29.46 21.58 -10.86
C TYR A 666 29.51 20.36 -9.94
N MET A 667 28.76 20.42 -8.86
CA MET A 667 28.64 19.31 -7.90
C MET A 667 27.23 18.72 -7.91
N VAL A 668 27.11 17.48 -7.48
CA VAL A 668 25.85 16.74 -7.47
C VAL A 668 25.63 16.01 -6.14
N ILE A 669 24.36 15.82 -5.77
CA ILE A 669 23.99 15.05 -4.58
C ILE A 669 24.06 13.54 -4.91
N LYS A 670 24.86 12.78 -4.13
CA LYS A 670 24.95 11.32 -4.23
C LYS A 670 24.85 10.69 -2.84
N GLY A 671 23.64 10.19 -2.51
CA GLY A 671 23.32 9.76 -1.14
C GLY A 671 23.45 10.92 -0.15
N ASN A 672 24.15 10.73 0.96
CA ASN A 672 24.37 11.74 1.99
C ASN A 672 25.60 12.64 1.73
N LYS A 673 26.10 12.69 0.50
CA LYS A 673 27.26 13.49 0.13
C LYS A 673 26.97 14.37 -1.07
N ILE A 674 27.61 15.52 -1.11
CA ILE A 674 27.72 16.37 -2.29
C ILE A 674 29.11 16.08 -2.91
N VAL A 675 29.13 15.60 -4.14
CA VAL A 675 30.36 15.16 -4.83
C VAL A 675 30.59 15.96 -6.09
N CYS A 676 31.85 16.17 -6.45
CA CYS A 676 32.23 16.78 -7.71
C CYS A 676 31.74 15.91 -8.88
N SER A 677 31.25 16.55 -9.94
CA SER A 677 30.84 15.86 -11.18
C SER A 677 32.00 15.21 -11.93
N ASP A 678 33.22 15.68 -11.68
CA ASP A 678 34.43 15.11 -12.25
C ASP A 678 34.97 13.98 -11.36
N PRO A 679 34.92 12.71 -11.84
CA PRO A 679 35.46 11.57 -11.09
C PRO A 679 36.95 11.72 -10.77
N ALA A 680 37.73 12.40 -11.65
CA ALA A 680 39.15 12.58 -11.46
C ALA A 680 39.49 13.58 -10.33
N CYS A 681 38.59 14.52 -10.03
CA CYS A 681 38.74 15.49 -8.95
C CYS A 681 38.57 14.85 -7.56
N GLY A 682 37.65 13.91 -7.41
CA GLY A 682 37.41 13.13 -6.18
C GLY A 682 36.93 13.97 -4.99
N PHE A 683 36.67 15.26 -5.12
CA PHE A 683 36.19 16.10 -4.02
C PHE A 683 34.77 15.69 -3.58
N SER A 684 34.58 15.53 -2.27
CA SER A 684 33.28 15.29 -1.67
C SER A 684 33.16 15.96 -0.31
N LYS A 685 31.98 16.44 0.03
CA LYS A 685 31.64 16.95 1.36
C LYS A 685 30.32 16.33 1.84
N PRO A 686 30.07 16.24 3.15
CA PRO A 686 28.74 15.85 3.66
C PRO A 686 27.66 16.79 3.11
N LYS A 687 26.45 16.26 2.88
CA LYS A 687 25.28 17.09 2.61
C LYS A 687 24.90 17.78 3.93
N GLY A 688 25.20 19.07 4.09
CA GLY A 688 24.71 19.87 5.20
C GLY A 688 23.16 19.93 5.17
N GLU A 689 22.54 20.19 6.32
CA GLU A 689 21.08 20.23 6.48
C GLU A 689 20.39 21.43 5.79
N GLU A 690 21.06 22.21 4.98
CA GLU A 690 20.48 23.30 4.21
C GLU A 690 20.21 22.87 2.77
N GLY A 691 18.90 22.70 2.43
CA GLY A 691 18.43 22.62 1.05
C GLY A 691 17.61 21.38 0.70
N SER A 692 16.42 21.26 1.26
CA SER A 692 15.31 20.47 0.68
C SER A 692 14.45 21.34 -0.23
#